data_163e66d83cbc9383a7739531fe86ee5f
#
_entry.id   163e66d83cbc9383a7739531fe86ee5f
#
_cell.length_a   1.000
_cell.length_b   1.000
_cell.length_c   1.000
_cell.angle_alpha   90.00
_cell.angle_beta   90.00
_cell.angle_gamma   90.00
#
_symmetry.space_group_name_H-M   'P 1'
#
loop_
_entity.id
_entity.type
_entity.pdbx_description
1 polymer ?
#
loop_
_entity_poly.entity_id
_entity_poly.type
_entity_poly.pdbx_seq_one_letter_code
_entity_poly.pdbx_strand_id
1 'polypeptide(L)'
;VEECPPILLNQHTKVFVNGYWAGVVEDPYHCVNYVKLFRRNGLLPLTMSILFDIQQNTIQIYSDEGRLTRPIFYRDSTTGFFFENPSSSVTKKIMNGDFNWRQLTAGFNEKKGDWDSYRLYELGDIYDGVGTETNPMKLARFIENKGVIDFIDTSESEGAYIALTEKELTRDHTHMEIHLSFTFGMMCNLIPFPQNNPATRNSFSCGQSKQAVSLYHTNFPVRMDKAAVVLATPQIPLVKTRYMEFINNEENCYGENAIVAIMVYTGYNMEDAVLINEGALKRGLFRTTYYTTYETHEEKVLNAEGKSESEKVFTNIEKTPNIIGTKPGYEYQHLDETGLIREGTEVHDKMVLIGMSAMIDPKTGLRKDASKTPKKGQLGIVDKSFMTEGEEGQRIAKVRVREIRIPAIGDKMASRSGQKGTIGLVIPEADMPFTREGIIPDIIVNPHAIPTRMTVGHLVECITGKACAMSGYFGDGTAYQSSGVAQYADILMKHRFHSSGNDILYDGMTGRQLEAEIFFGPTYYMRLKHMVKDKINFRTQGPRTALTRQPVSGRANDGGLRIGEMERDGLISHGAVSMLTESMMERSDKYYMAVCNKTGLIAVYNPDKNLFMSPMADGPLQYSGSLTEDNLAVERVTKHGRDFSIVRVPYALKLLIQELQTINVVMRIITDDNIDQIENMSFSKQVVLDKPMKKYVEEIDEKINKTIKEIVVPVSPTPSPSPIILSPPTGPRYVDDSWENTPVSPPYVPVSPEYVPELPLPQYAPDSPPYASEIKGGGKLYQVGDTVHLNSYKGENNYWTVLNSGDEFLTIEKYGGGGNTSQKEVVQPMDICHAMPMAPQLHSPYVENMFDQPLIQPYGIGSGATPPPININVVTGNDNKVGSEPASAPKKVGMIQGGSADTSLPVVTTTQKQQQQQQEQPIPTPESKEKSFWGGILEGAGNIFVKKTG
;
A
#
# COMPACT_ATOMS: atom_id res chain seq x y z
N VAL A 1 13.46 -17.01 48.02
CA VAL A 1 14.44 -15.93 48.24
C VAL A 1 14.55 -15.60 49.73
N GLU A 2 13.43 -15.50 50.43
CA GLU A 2 13.39 -15.15 51.85
C GLU A 2 13.97 -16.26 52.75
N GLU A 3 13.88 -17.50 52.30
CA GLU A 3 14.37 -18.68 53.02
C GLU A 3 15.83 -18.99 52.72
N CYS A 4 16.43 -18.35 51.70
CA CYS A 4 17.78 -18.61 51.24
C CYS A 4 18.76 -17.60 51.82
N PRO A 5 19.86 -18.05 52.49
CA PRO A 5 20.88 -17.13 52.95
C PRO A 5 21.47 -16.29 51.82
N PRO A 6 21.72 -14.97 51.98
CA PRO A 6 22.20 -14.08 50.94
C PRO A 6 23.50 -14.51 50.26
N ILE A 7 24.33 -15.28 50.94
CA ILE A 7 25.58 -15.82 50.41
C ILE A 7 25.32 -16.88 49.35
N LEU A 8 24.26 -17.67 49.49
CA LEU A 8 23.91 -18.76 48.60
C LEU A 8 23.11 -18.28 47.39
N LEU A 9 22.47 -17.11 47.48
CA LEU A 9 21.65 -16.55 46.40
C LEU A 9 22.41 -16.41 45.06
N ASN A 10 23.71 -16.17 45.10
CA ASN A 10 24.54 -16.05 43.91
C ASN A 10 25.07 -17.39 43.38
N GLN A 11 24.98 -18.43 44.22
CA GLN A 11 25.44 -19.79 43.86
C GLN A 11 24.30 -20.62 43.26
N HIS A 12 23.04 -20.32 43.61
CA HIS A 12 21.87 -21.02 43.07
C HIS A 12 21.39 -20.40 41.74
N THR A 13 20.72 -21.23 40.95
CA THR A 13 20.10 -20.81 39.70
C THR A 13 18.90 -19.92 40.01
N LYS A 14 18.87 -18.73 39.43
CA LYS A 14 17.73 -17.79 39.56
C LYS A 14 16.58 -18.20 38.66
N VAL A 15 15.37 -18.11 39.16
CA VAL A 15 14.16 -18.42 38.42
C VAL A 15 13.40 -17.14 38.14
N PHE A 16 13.11 -16.88 36.84
CA PHE A 16 12.32 -15.75 36.39
C PHE A 16 11.02 -16.26 35.76
N VAL A 17 9.92 -15.65 36.11
CA VAL A 17 8.59 -15.90 35.50
C VAL A 17 8.10 -14.62 34.87
N ASN A 18 7.91 -14.63 33.55
CA ASN A 18 7.54 -13.46 32.75
C ASN A 18 8.44 -12.23 33.03
N GLY A 19 9.73 -12.46 33.22
CA GLY A 19 10.71 -11.42 33.49
C GLY A 19 10.82 -10.97 34.96
N TYR A 20 9.96 -11.48 35.85
CA TYR A 20 10.02 -11.21 37.28
C TYR A 20 10.83 -12.28 38.03
N TRP A 21 11.68 -11.89 38.89
CA TRP A 21 12.44 -12.81 39.73
C TRP A 21 11.53 -13.51 40.71
N ALA A 22 11.25 -14.82 40.49
CA ALA A 22 10.37 -15.62 41.32
C ALA A 22 11.07 -16.30 42.50
N GLY A 23 12.33 -16.71 42.32
CA GLY A 23 13.05 -17.42 43.34
C GLY A 23 14.41 -17.93 42.88
N VAL A 24 14.97 -18.85 43.65
CA VAL A 24 16.20 -19.58 43.35
C VAL A 24 15.96 -21.09 43.47
N VAL A 25 16.73 -21.86 42.73
CA VAL A 25 16.63 -23.33 42.71
C VAL A 25 18.05 -23.92 42.79
N GLU A 26 18.18 -25.00 43.50
CA GLU A 26 19.46 -25.70 43.66
C GLU A 26 19.78 -26.56 42.45
N ASP A 27 18.80 -27.36 41.99
CA ASP A 27 18.93 -28.22 40.79
C ASP A 27 18.04 -27.69 39.64
N PRO A 28 18.64 -26.96 38.68
CA PRO A 28 17.91 -26.41 37.57
C PRO A 28 17.36 -27.46 36.61
N TYR A 29 18.06 -28.56 36.39
CA TYR A 29 17.61 -29.61 35.47
C TYR A 29 16.39 -30.34 35.99
N HIS A 30 16.37 -30.61 37.28
CA HIS A 30 15.24 -31.24 37.94
C HIS A 30 13.99 -30.33 37.85
N CYS A 31 14.16 -29.06 38.16
CA CYS A 31 13.08 -28.05 38.04
C CYS A 31 12.49 -27.97 36.63
N VAL A 32 13.35 -27.85 35.62
CA VAL A 32 12.96 -27.77 34.23
C VAL A 32 12.21 -29.03 33.79
N ASN A 33 12.72 -30.20 34.14
CA ASN A 33 12.12 -31.49 33.79
C ASN A 33 10.73 -31.68 34.46
N TYR A 34 10.56 -31.21 35.67
CA TYR A 34 9.25 -31.24 36.36
C TYR A 34 8.24 -30.32 35.71
N VAL A 35 8.60 -29.11 35.41
CA VAL A 35 7.71 -28.16 34.74
C VAL A 35 7.33 -28.67 33.34
N LYS A 36 8.31 -29.21 32.60
CA LYS A 36 8.03 -29.86 31.30
C LYS A 36 7.11 -31.08 31.44
N LEU A 37 7.30 -31.89 32.49
CA LEU A 37 6.42 -33.05 32.77
C LEU A 37 4.98 -32.60 33.02
N PHE A 38 4.78 -31.55 33.78
CA PHE A 38 3.45 -30.99 34.04
C PHE A 38 2.81 -30.42 32.76
N ARG A 39 3.57 -29.71 31.93
CA ARG A 39 3.12 -29.25 30.60
C ARG A 39 2.70 -30.42 29.72
N ARG A 40 3.52 -31.48 29.63
CA ARG A 40 3.29 -32.69 28.83
C ARG A 40 2.11 -33.55 29.26
N ASN A 41 1.58 -33.28 30.44
CA ASN A 41 0.36 -33.90 30.99
C ASN A 41 -0.82 -32.94 31.04
N GLY A 42 -0.71 -31.77 30.45
CA GLY A 42 -1.79 -30.80 30.39
C GLY A 42 -2.13 -30.11 31.73
N LEU A 43 -1.27 -30.24 32.75
CA LEU A 43 -1.43 -29.59 34.05
C LEU A 43 -1.08 -28.09 33.98
N LEU A 44 -0.17 -27.75 33.05
CA LEU A 44 0.22 -26.40 32.71
C LEU A 44 -0.18 -26.10 31.25
N PRO A 45 -0.34 -24.82 30.88
CA PRO A 45 -0.62 -24.45 29.52
C PRO A 45 0.42 -25.04 28.55
N LEU A 46 -0.05 -25.65 27.46
CA LEU A 46 0.83 -26.33 26.48
C LEU A 46 1.84 -25.38 25.83
N THR A 47 1.49 -24.10 25.73
CA THR A 47 2.32 -23.04 25.13
C THR A 47 3.28 -22.38 26.10
N MET A 48 3.27 -22.80 27.39
CA MET A 48 4.23 -22.29 28.38
C MET A 48 5.64 -22.70 27.98
N SER A 49 6.55 -21.74 27.92
CA SER A 49 7.95 -21.96 27.63
C SER A 49 8.78 -22.02 28.90
N ILE A 50 9.74 -22.92 28.92
CA ILE A 50 10.73 -23.03 30.00
C ILE A 50 12.12 -23.26 29.42
N LEU A 51 13.03 -22.34 29.70
CA LEU A 51 14.42 -22.37 29.27
C LEU A 51 15.36 -22.33 30.48
N PHE A 52 16.37 -23.19 30.50
CA PHE A 52 17.52 -23.04 31.35
C PHE A 52 18.70 -22.45 30.55
N ASP A 53 19.01 -21.21 30.80
CA ASP A 53 20.21 -20.56 30.27
C ASP A 53 21.42 -20.88 31.16
N ILE A 54 22.27 -21.74 30.65
CA ILE A 54 23.45 -22.22 31.33
C ILE A 54 24.48 -21.07 31.52
N GLN A 55 24.57 -20.17 30.54
CA GLN A 55 25.56 -19.09 30.57
C GLN A 55 25.25 -18.07 31.64
N GLN A 56 23.98 -17.73 31.80
CA GLN A 56 23.51 -16.78 32.81
C GLN A 56 23.14 -17.44 34.14
N ASN A 57 23.13 -18.76 34.18
CA ASN A 57 22.66 -19.55 35.34
C ASN A 57 21.25 -19.12 35.78
N THR A 58 20.34 -19.04 34.79
CA THR A 58 18.96 -18.62 35.02
C THR A 58 17.96 -19.54 34.36
N ILE A 59 16.85 -19.82 35.03
CA ILE A 59 15.67 -20.45 34.45
C ILE A 59 14.68 -19.32 34.10
N GLN A 60 14.22 -19.33 32.85
CA GLN A 60 13.25 -18.39 32.36
C GLN A 60 11.96 -19.14 32.00
N ILE A 61 10.86 -18.73 32.58
CA ILE A 61 9.52 -19.29 32.35
C ILE A 61 8.65 -18.19 31.77
N TYR A 62 8.07 -18.46 30.60
CA TYR A 62 7.16 -17.55 29.93
C TYR A 62 5.79 -18.19 29.80
N SER A 63 4.76 -17.56 30.39
CA SER A 63 3.38 -18.00 30.31
C SER A 63 2.49 -17.07 29.50
N ASP A 64 3.03 -15.93 29.02
CA ASP A 64 2.29 -14.92 28.29
C ASP A 64 1.76 -15.51 26.97
N GLU A 65 0.56 -15.10 26.60
CA GLU A 65 -0.05 -15.43 25.33
C GLU A 65 0.57 -14.61 24.18
N GLY A 66 0.38 -15.07 22.94
CA GLY A 66 0.87 -14.36 21.74
C GLY A 66 2.30 -14.67 21.35
N ARG A 67 3.06 -15.48 22.13
CA ARG A 67 4.36 -15.99 21.69
C ARG A 67 4.17 -16.99 20.56
N LEU A 68 5.04 -16.92 19.55
CA LEU A 68 5.04 -17.86 18.44
C LEU A 68 5.58 -19.21 18.93
N THR A 69 4.74 -20.24 18.88
CA THR A 69 5.11 -21.63 19.26
C THR A 69 4.84 -22.59 18.10
N ARG A 70 5.59 -23.67 18.05
CA ARG A 70 5.39 -24.75 17.07
C ARG A 70 5.47 -26.12 17.73
N PRO A 71 4.72 -27.11 17.26
CA PRO A 71 4.78 -28.47 17.76
C PRO A 71 6.01 -29.19 17.29
N ILE A 72 6.68 -29.94 18.17
CA ILE A 72 7.90 -30.68 17.89
C ILE A 72 7.97 -31.95 18.72
N PHE A 73 8.61 -33.03 18.23
CA PHE A 73 8.91 -34.19 19.04
C PHE A 73 10.10 -33.89 19.95
N TYR A 74 10.03 -34.35 21.17
CA TYR A 74 11.12 -34.23 22.13
C TYR A 74 11.71 -35.58 22.50
N ARG A 75 12.97 -35.55 22.94
CA ARG A 75 13.68 -36.69 23.52
C ARG A 75 13.64 -36.62 25.02
N ASP A 76 13.17 -37.65 25.66
CA ASP A 76 13.25 -37.79 27.09
C ASP A 76 14.62 -38.24 27.53
N SER A 77 15.14 -37.71 28.65
CA SER A 77 16.46 -38.06 29.17
C SER A 77 16.61 -39.54 29.56
N THR A 78 15.48 -40.17 29.91
CA THR A 78 15.47 -41.57 30.40
C THR A 78 15.02 -42.57 29.35
N THR A 79 14.03 -42.25 28.53
CA THR A 79 13.37 -43.16 27.60
C THR A 79 13.71 -42.93 26.14
N GLY A 80 14.43 -41.87 25.81
CA GLY A 80 14.68 -41.44 24.42
C GLY A 80 13.46 -40.85 23.75
N PHE A 81 13.44 -40.88 22.43
CA PHE A 81 12.23 -40.54 21.67
C PHE A 81 11.17 -41.63 21.82
N PHE A 82 9.90 -41.26 21.71
CA PHE A 82 8.82 -42.23 21.88
C PHE A 82 8.93 -43.43 20.94
N PHE A 83 9.44 -43.28 19.73
CA PHE A 83 9.64 -44.33 18.75
C PHE A 83 10.90 -45.19 19.00
N GLU A 84 11.84 -44.71 19.80
CA GLU A 84 13.01 -45.54 20.23
C GLU A 84 12.58 -46.63 21.25
N ASN A 85 11.42 -46.51 21.88
CA ASN A 85 10.90 -47.50 22.84
C ASN A 85 9.55 -48.11 22.36
N PRO A 86 9.60 -49.11 21.47
CA PRO A 86 8.40 -49.76 20.94
C PRO A 86 7.58 -50.51 21.99
N SER A 87 8.15 -50.78 23.17
CA SER A 87 7.49 -51.51 24.26
C SER A 87 6.54 -50.64 25.04
N SER A 88 6.67 -49.31 25.00
CA SER A 88 5.86 -48.35 25.73
C SER A 88 4.36 -48.46 25.36
N SER A 89 3.52 -48.28 26.33
CA SER A 89 2.05 -48.24 26.15
C SER A 89 1.64 -47.13 25.17
N VAL A 90 2.26 -45.98 25.29
CA VAL A 90 2.04 -44.80 24.44
C VAL A 90 2.44 -45.07 23.00
N THR A 91 3.63 -45.63 22.78
CA THR A 91 4.11 -45.95 21.42
C THR A 91 3.21 -46.98 20.73
N LYS A 92 2.75 -48.00 21.45
CA LYS A 92 1.81 -48.97 20.90
C LYS A 92 0.47 -48.37 20.50
N LYS A 93 -0.09 -47.42 21.31
CA LYS A 93 -1.30 -46.70 20.92
C LYS A 93 -1.12 -45.85 19.69
N ILE A 94 0.03 -45.17 19.57
CA ILE A 94 0.38 -44.37 18.40
C ILE A 94 0.52 -45.22 17.15
N MET A 95 1.23 -46.38 17.26
CA MET A 95 1.42 -47.31 16.15
C MET A 95 0.12 -47.97 15.68
N ASN A 96 -0.83 -48.17 16.58
CA ASN A 96 -2.14 -48.72 16.25
C ASN A 96 -3.10 -47.67 15.66
N GLY A 97 -2.72 -46.41 15.68
CA GLY A 97 -3.61 -45.30 15.26
C GLY A 97 -4.65 -44.87 16.30
N ASP A 98 -4.56 -45.42 17.54
CA ASP A 98 -5.48 -45.11 18.63
C ASP A 98 -5.04 -43.85 19.38
N PHE A 99 -5.05 -42.71 18.71
CA PHE A 99 -4.68 -41.43 19.33
C PHE A 99 -5.46 -40.27 18.74
N ASN A 100 -5.51 -39.18 19.53
CA ASN A 100 -5.95 -37.88 19.06
C ASN A 100 -4.84 -36.85 19.33
N TRP A 101 -4.97 -35.67 18.70
CA TRP A 101 -3.98 -34.59 18.85
C TRP A 101 -3.76 -34.19 20.30
N ARG A 102 -4.83 -34.13 21.09
CA ARG A 102 -4.78 -33.78 22.50
C ARG A 102 -3.99 -34.79 23.33
N GLN A 103 -4.13 -36.09 23.04
CA GLN A 103 -3.35 -37.15 23.73
C GLN A 103 -1.86 -37.06 23.38
N LEU A 104 -1.52 -36.69 22.12
CA LEU A 104 -0.13 -36.49 21.73
C LEU A 104 0.53 -35.31 22.44
N THR A 105 -0.24 -34.25 22.76
CA THR A 105 0.27 -33.02 23.36
C THR A 105 0.12 -32.97 24.88
N ALA A 106 -1.00 -33.48 25.42
CA ALA A 106 -1.37 -33.39 26.83
C ALA A 106 -1.33 -34.73 27.61
N GLY A 107 -0.86 -35.80 26.92
CA GLY A 107 -0.71 -37.12 27.55
C GLY A 107 -1.90 -38.03 27.40
N PHE A 108 -1.64 -39.31 27.63
CA PHE A 108 -2.59 -40.43 27.50
C PHE A 108 -3.30 -40.81 28.83
N ASN A 109 -3.20 -39.93 29.80
CA ASN A 109 -3.91 -40.10 31.07
C ASN A 109 -5.37 -39.71 30.89
N GLU A 110 -6.24 -40.66 30.62
CA GLU A 110 -7.68 -40.41 30.45
C GLU A 110 -8.37 -40.28 31.82
N LYS A 111 -8.93 -39.12 32.08
CA LYS A 111 -9.99 -38.95 33.05
C LYS A 111 -11.33 -39.22 32.35
N LYS A 112 -12.03 -40.24 32.73
CA LYS A 112 -13.35 -40.55 32.18
C LYS A 112 -14.30 -39.40 32.51
N GLY A 113 -14.76 -38.67 31.50
CA GLY A 113 -15.97 -37.90 31.60
C GLY A 113 -15.98 -36.44 31.11
N ASP A 114 -14.86 -35.73 30.95
CA ASP A 114 -14.93 -34.30 30.53
C ASP A 114 -13.96 -34.02 29.40
N TRP A 115 -14.48 -34.06 28.17
CA TRP A 115 -13.75 -33.75 26.94
C TRP A 115 -13.49 -32.25 26.72
N ASP A 116 -14.15 -31.38 27.52
CA ASP A 116 -14.09 -29.93 27.33
C ASP A 116 -13.10 -29.20 28.23
N SER A 117 -12.59 -29.85 29.30
CA SER A 117 -11.58 -29.19 30.13
C SER A 117 -10.18 -29.31 29.51
N TYR A 118 -9.51 -28.21 29.37
CA TYR A 118 -8.12 -28.10 28.91
C TYR A 118 -7.16 -28.85 29.84
N ARG A 119 -7.57 -29.09 31.09
CA ARG A 119 -6.81 -29.77 32.10
C ARG A 119 -7.45 -31.16 32.35
N LEU A 120 -6.73 -32.20 31.99
CA LEU A 120 -7.12 -33.57 32.32
C LEU A 120 -7.05 -33.85 33.81
N TYR A 121 -6.10 -33.19 34.49
CA TYR A 121 -5.82 -33.33 35.94
C TYR A 121 -5.46 -31.96 36.52
N GLU A 122 -5.63 -31.82 37.84
CA GLU A 122 -5.14 -30.67 38.59
C GLU A 122 -3.77 -30.98 39.21
N LEU A 123 -2.99 -29.93 39.54
CA LEU A 123 -1.71 -30.11 40.23
C LEU A 123 -1.85 -30.89 41.55
N GLY A 124 -2.95 -30.71 42.27
CA GLY A 124 -3.29 -31.42 43.47
C GLY A 124 -3.45 -32.92 43.30
N ASP A 125 -3.63 -33.40 42.04
CA ASP A 125 -3.69 -34.86 41.79
C ASP A 125 -2.29 -35.50 41.92
N ILE A 126 -1.22 -34.72 41.90
CA ILE A 126 0.16 -35.23 42.00
C ILE A 126 0.65 -35.28 43.46
N TYR A 127 0.17 -34.31 44.28
CA TYR A 127 0.59 -34.16 45.65
C TYR A 127 -0.35 -34.80 46.65
N ASP A 128 0.20 -35.33 47.73
CA ASP A 128 -0.58 -35.85 48.86
C ASP A 128 -0.80 -34.75 49.89
N GLY A 129 -1.97 -34.63 50.46
CA GLY A 129 -2.27 -33.70 51.53
C GLY A 129 -2.29 -32.21 51.05
N VAL A 130 -1.49 -31.38 51.71
CA VAL A 130 -1.45 -29.92 51.50
C VAL A 130 -0.57 -29.54 50.29
N GLY A 131 -0.18 -30.47 49.44
CA GLY A 131 0.65 -30.20 48.23
C GLY A 131 2.19 -30.14 48.52
N THR A 132 2.64 -30.68 49.62
CA THR A 132 4.05 -30.70 50.02
C THR A 132 4.79 -31.99 49.72
N GLU A 133 4.04 -33.12 49.57
CA GLU A 133 4.65 -34.41 49.22
C GLU A 133 4.06 -34.95 47.94
N THR A 134 4.91 -35.47 47.06
CA THR A 134 4.50 -36.08 45.78
C THR A 134 4.04 -37.52 45.98
N ASN A 135 2.93 -37.87 45.39
CA ASN A 135 2.47 -39.26 45.34
C ASN A 135 3.30 -40.04 44.28
N PRO A 136 4.22 -40.95 44.65
CA PRO A 136 5.15 -41.62 43.74
C PRO A 136 4.44 -42.50 42.72
N MET A 137 3.27 -43.07 43.05
CA MET A 137 2.50 -43.90 42.11
C MET A 137 1.81 -43.03 41.03
N LYS A 138 1.26 -41.91 41.41
CA LYS A 138 0.67 -40.97 40.45
C LYS A 138 1.76 -40.36 39.55
N LEU A 139 2.87 -39.96 40.14
CA LEU A 139 4.02 -39.40 39.40
C LEU A 139 4.57 -40.40 38.37
N ALA A 140 4.72 -41.68 38.73
CA ALA A 140 5.15 -42.74 37.82
C ALA A 140 4.18 -42.86 36.63
N ARG A 141 2.90 -42.78 36.87
CA ARG A 141 1.85 -42.84 35.86
C ARG A 141 1.89 -41.62 34.93
N PHE A 142 2.18 -40.42 35.44
CA PHE A 142 2.40 -39.23 34.63
C PHE A 142 3.63 -39.33 33.76
N ILE A 143 4.73 -39.91 34.28
CA ILE A 143 5.94 -40.15 33.51
C ILE A 143 5.71 -41.17 32.37
N GLU A 144 4.92 -42.21 32.62
CA GLU A 144 4.63 -43.29 31.65
C GLU A 144 3.71 -42.78 30.52
N ASN A 145 2.68 -41.99 30.85
CA ASN A 145 1.62 -41.62 29.93
C ASN A 145 1.69 -40.16 29.43
N LYS A 146 2.83 -39.51 29.58
CA LYS A 146 3.03 -38.13 29.11
C LYS A 146 2.88 -37.98 27.60
N GLY A 147 2.55 -36.82 27.12
CA GLY A 147 2.49 -36.47 25.70
C GLY A 147 3.87 -36.59 25.04
N VAL A 148 3.87 -36.75 23.73
CA VAL A 148 5.09 -36.93 22.91
C VAL A 148 5.47 -35.68 22.12
N ILE A 149 4.62 -34.67 22.13
CA ILE A 149 4.80 -33.40 21.43
C ILE A 149 4.91 -32.27 22.44
N ASP A 150 5.96 -31.47 22.31
CA ASP A 150 6.10 -30.19 23.01
C ASP A 150 5.77 -29.04 22.05
N PHE A 151 5.18 -27.94 22.56
CA PHE A 151 5.11 -26.68 21.87
C PHE A 151 6.26 -25.82 22.34
N ILE A 152 7.23 -25.57 21.48
CA ILE A 152 8.41 -24.76 21.80
C ILE A 152 8.30 -23.39 21.14
N ASP A 153 8.73 -22.37 21.88
CA ASP A 153 8.92 -21.00 21.36
C ASP A 153 10.34 -20.78 20.89
N THR A 154 10.63 -19.55 20.46
CA THR A 154 11.97 -19.16 20.01
C THR A 154 13.02 -19.30 21.12
N SER A 155 12.69 -18.95 22.37
CA SER A 155 13.60 -19.04 23.52
C SER A 155 13.96 -20.49 23.83
N GLU A 156 12.97 -21.37 23.90
CA GLU A 156 13.20 -22.81 24.14
C GLU A 156 13.93 -23.48 22.95
N SER A 157 13.71 -22.98 21.72
CA SER A 157 14.39 -23.44 20.51
C SER A 157 15.89 -23.16 20.51
N GLU A 158 16.32 -22.04 21.10
CA GLU A 158 17.75 -21.70 21.22
C GLU A 158 18.52 -22.71 22.07
N GLY A 159 17.89 -23.26 23.11
CA GLY A 159 18.45 -24.29 23.96
C GLY A 159 18.28 -25.73 23.44
N ALA A 160 17.66 -25.91 22.29
CA ALA A 160 17.33 -27.21 21.72
C ALA A 160 18.25 -27.59 20.55
N TYR A 161 18.71 -28.81 20.52
CA TYR A 161 19.40 -29.39 19.37
C TYR A 161 18.40 -30.23 18.58
N ILE A 162 17.98 -29.72 17.43
CA ILE A 162 16.83 -30.21 16.68
C ILE A 162 17.27 -30.97 15.45
N ALA A 163 16.88 -32.25 15.30
CA ALA A 163 17.04 -33.00 14.06
C ALA A 163 15.93 -32.60 13.07
N LEU A 164 16.30 -32.36 11.82
CA LEU A 164 15.35 -31.98 10.76
C LEU A 164 14.61 -33.22 10.23
N THR A 165 15.30 -34.34 10.11
CA THR A 165 14.75 -35.59 9.61
C THR A 165 15.21 -36.76 10.46
N GLU A 166 14.50 -37.89 10.38
CA GLU A 166 14.88 -39.13 11.05
C GLU A 166 16.28 -39.62 10.65
N LYS A 167 16.72 -39.36 9.41
CA LYS A 167 18.03 -39.76 8.90
C LYS A 167 19.21 -39.04 9.56
N GLU A 168 18.98 -37.84 10.01
CA GLU A 168 19.98 -37.00 10.67
C GLU A 168 20.02 -37.20 12.18
N LEU A 169 19.09 -37.97 12.71
CA LEU A 169 18.94 -38.15 14.15
C LEU A 169 20.17 -38.84 14.75
N THR A 170 20.77 -38.15 15.73
CA THR A 170 21.87 -38.66 16.57
C THR A 170 21.47 -38.70 18.04
N ARG A 171 22.33 -39.26 18.88
CA ARG A 171 22.08 -39.31 20.34
C ARG A 171 22.10 -37.96 21.01
N ASP A 172 22.73 -36.98 20.41
CA ASP A 172 22.88 -35.65 20.97
C ASP A 172 21.64 -34.75 20.72
N HIS A 173 20.81 -35.13 19.76
CA HIS A 173 19.60 -34.36 19.47
C HIS A 173 18.58 -34.46 20.61
N THR A 174 18.07 -33.30 21.03
CA THR A 174 17.07 -33.18 22.08
C THR A 174 15.64 -33.14 21.53
N HIS A 175 15.49 -32.73 20.28
CA HIS A 175 14.19 -32.62 19.61
C HIS A 175 14.31 -33.10 18.15
N MET A 176 13.16 -33.36 17.53
CA MET A 176 13.06 -33.70 16.13
C MET A 176 11.80 -33.06 15.54
N GLU A 177 11.91 -32.51 14.35
CA GLU A 177 10.75 -31.95 13.65
C GLU A 177 9.73 -33.06 13.33
N ILE A 178 8.45 -32.75 13.52
CA ILE A 178 7.36 -33.62 13.07
C ILE A 178 7.36 -33.66 11.54
N HIS A 179 7.43 -32.49 10.93
CA HIS A 179 7.64 -32.30 9.50
C HIS A 179 8.23 -30.89 9.30
N LEU A 180 9.15 -30.74 8.38
CA LEU A 180 9.84 -29.46 8.14
C LEU A 180 8.89 -28.29 7.83
N SER A 181 7.73 -28.57 7.27
CA SER A 181 6.71 -27.55 7.00
C SER A 181 6.16 -26.87 8.25
N PHE A 182 6.26 -27.51 9.43
CA PHE A 182 5.85 -26.89 10.70
C PHE A 182 6.76 -25.73 11.15
N THR A 183 7.92 -25.57 10.52
CA THR A 183 8.76 -24.37 10.73
C THR A 183 8.12 -23.12 10.17
N PHE A 184 7.18 -23.27 9.24
CA PHE A 184 6.44 -22.19 8.63
C PHE A 184 5.08 -21.95 9.31
N GLY A 185 4.63 -20.70 9.35
CA GLY A 185 3.29 -20.35 9.77
C GLY A 185 2.23 -20.74 8.71
N MET A 186 0.96 -20.56 9.05
CA MET A 186 -0.17 -20.91 8.19
C MET A 186 -0.09 -20.23 6.81
N MET A 187 0.19 -18.91 6.77
CA MET A 187 0.24 -18.19 5.50
C MET A 187 1.39 -18.62 4.61
N CYS A 188 2.55 -18.92 5.20
CA CYS A 188 3.70 -19.40 4.45
C CYS A 188 3.47 -20.81 3.90
N ASN A 189 2.70 -21.64 4.59
CA ASN A 189 2.32 -22.98 4.13
C ASN A 189 1.27 -22.98 3.00
N LEU A 190 0.72 -21.83 2.63
CA LEU A 190 -0.10 -21.68 1.42
C LEU A 190 0.76 -21.41 0.16
N ILE A 191 2.03 -21.06 0.34
CA ILE A 191 2.96 -20.79 -0.76
C ILE A 191 3.44 -22.11 -1.33
N PRO A 192 3.33 -22.35 -2.65
CA PRO A 192 3.92 -23.54 -3.26
C PRO A 192 5.45 -23.47 -3.25
N PHE A 193 6.10 -24.54 -2.88
CA PHE A 193 7.57 -24.69 -2.84
C PHE A 193 8.27 -23.53 -2.10
N PRO A 194 7.87 -23.19 -0.87
CA PRO A 194 8.42 -22.02 -0.16
C PRO A 194 9.90 -22.20 0.21
N GLN A 195 10.39 -23.43 0.34
CA GLN A 195 11.80 -23.75 0.58
C GLN A 195 12.72 -23.31 -0.57
N ASN A 196 12.19 -23.14 -1.78
CA ASN A 196 12.91 -22.71 -2.97
C ASN A 196 12.93 -21.17 -3.13
N ASN A 197 12.37 -20.45 -2.19
CA ASN A 197 12.36 -18.98 -2.17
C ASN A 197 13.16 -18.47 -0.97
N PRO A 198 13.77 -17.27 -1.06
CA PRO A 198 14.32 -16.60 0.10
C PRO A 198 13.22 -16.27 1.14
N ALA A 199 13.59 -16.27 2.42
CA ALA A 199 12.66 -15.97 3.52
C ALA A 199 11.95 -14.61 3.37
N THR A 200 12.67 -13.61 2.88
CA THR A 200 12.10 -12.28 2.62
C THR A 200 10.98 -12.31 1.58
N ARG A 201 11.13 -13.11 0.52
CA ARG A 201 10.11 -13.26 -0.53
C ARG A 201 8.88 -14.01 -0.03
N ASN A 202 9.07 -15.01 0.80
CA ASN A 202 7.97 -15.69 1.48
C ASN A 202 7.21 -14.71 2.41
N SER A 203 7.93 -13.85 3.13
CA SER A 203 7.31 -12.81 3.97
C SER A 203 6.49 -11.82 3.14
N PHE A 204 7.01 -11.35 1.99
CA PHE A 204 6.25 -10.52 1.06
C PHE A 204 5.01 -11.23 0.53
N SER A 205 5.13 -12.50 0.16
CA SER A 205 4.01 -13.30 -0.32
C SER A 205 2.91 -13.44 0.75
N CYS A 206 3.27 -13.70 2.00
CA CYS A 206 2.32 -13.74 3.11
C CYS A 206 1.55 -12.42 3.26
N GLY A 207 2.25 -11.28 3.14
CA GLY A 207 1.62 -9.96 3.14
C GLY A 207 0.69 -9.72 1.94
N GLN A 208 1.11 -10.13 0.74
CA GLN A 208 0.34 -9.99 -0.50
C GLN A 208 -0.91 -10.86 -0.50
N SER A 209 -0.83 -12.08 0.02
CA SER A 209 -1.99 -12.98 0.12
C SER A 209 -3.13 -12.39 0.96
N LYS A 210 -2.80 -11.62 2.01
CA LYS A 210 -3.78 -10.90 2.83
C LYS A 210 -4.42 -9.70 2.11
N GLN A 211 -3.86 -9.26 0.99
CA GLN A 211 -4.34 -8.15 0.17
C GLN A 211 -4.96 -8.62 -1.16
N ALA A 212 -4.96 -9.92 -1.41
CA ALA A 212 -5.54 -10.50 -2.61
C ALA A 212 -7.07 -10.37 -2.62
N VAL A 213 -7.62 -10.09 -3.79
CA VAL A 213 -9.06 -10.11 -4.00
C VAL A 213 -9.50 -11.56 -4.13
N SER A 214 -10.50 -11.96 -3.37
CA SER A 214 -10.96 -13.34 -3.26
C SER A 214 -12.48 -13.44 -3.20
N LEU A 215 -12.99 -14.63 -3.17
CA LEU A 215 -14.32 -14.92 -2.66
C LEU A 215 -14.24 -15.03 -1.13
N TYR A 216 -14.33 -13.89 -0.45
CA TYR A 216 -14.08 -13.80 1.00
C TYR A 216 -15.15 -14.48 1.86
N HIS A 217 -16.37 -14.54 1.37
CA HIS A 217 -17.48 -15.27 1.95
C HIS A 217 -18.44 -15.72 0.85
N THR A 218 -18.94 -16.92 0.93
CA THR A 218 -19.93 -17.46 -0.03
C THR A 218 -21.27 -16.71 0.03
N ASN A 219 -21.60 -16.15 1.19
CA ASN A 219 -22.81 -15.37 1.42
C ASN A 219 -22.65 -13.86 1.15
N PHE A 220 -21.61 -13.44 0.41
CA PHE A 220 -21.35 -12.02 0.11
C PHE A 220 -22.55 -11.28 -0.50
N PRO A 221 -23.48 -11.91 -1.27
CA PRO A 221 -24.62 -11.19 -1.83
C PRO A 221 -25.60 -10.66 -0.79
N VAL A 222 -25.68 -11.33 0.37
CA VAL A 222 -26.61 -10.94 1.46
C VAL A 222 -25.94 -10.12 2.56
N ARG A 223 -24.62 -10.03 2.56
CA ARG A 223 -23.87 -9.22 3.54
C ARG A 223 -23.96 -7.73 3.17
N MET A 224 -23.97 -6.89 4.20
CA MET A 224 -23.91 -5.43 4.07
C MET A 224 -22.61 -4.88 4.62
N ASP A 225 -21.51 -5.33 4.08
CA ASP A 225 -20.18 -4.84 4.43
C ASP A 225 -19.99 -3.40 3.92
N LYS A 226 -19.27 -2.59 4.70
CA LYS A 226 -19.06 -1.17 4.39
C LYS A 226 -18.30 -0.96 3.07
N ALA A 227 -17.34 -1.85 2.80
CA ALA A 227 -16.65 -1.98 1.53
C ALA A 227 -16.23 -3.44 1.34
N ALA A 228 -16.44 -3.98 0.17
CA ALA A 228 -16.05 -5.34 -0.18
C ALA A 228 -15.63 -5.43 -1.64
N VAL A 229 -14.69 -6.31 -1.92
CA VAL A 229 -14.27 -6.63 -3.29
C VAL A 229 -14.31 -8.13 -3.47
N VAL A 230 -14.99 -8.58 -4.50
CA VAL A 230 -15.19 -10.01 -4.78
C VAL A 230 -14.62 -10.35 -6.15
N LEU A 231 -13.83 -11.41 -6.23
CA LEU A 231 -13.34 -11.96 -7.48
C LEU A 231 -14.49 -12.68 -8.19
N ALA A 232 -14.70 -12.38 -9.48
CA ALA A 232 -15.83 -12.92 -10.22
C ALA A 232 -15.69 -14.41 -10.54
N THR A 233 -14.48 -14.85 -10.88
CA THR A 233 -14.17 -16.21 -11.32
C THR A 233 -13.00 -16.82 -10.56
N PRO A 234 -13.12 -16.98 -9.21
CA PRO A 234 -12.04 -17.55 -8.43
C PRO A 234 -11.81 -19.00 -8.82
N GLN A 235 -10.56 -19.43 -8.86
CA GLN A 235 -10.15 -20.79 -9.24
C GLN A 235 -9.30 -21.41 -8.15
N ILE A 236 -9.40 -22.75 -8.03
CA ILE A 236 -8.46 -23.53 -7.25
C ILE A 236 -7.13 -23.57 -8.02
N PRO A 237 -5.97 -23.35 -7.37
CA PRO A 237 -4.69 -23.41 -8.04
C PRO A 237 -4.37 -24.82 -8.51
N LEU A 238 -3.78 -24.93 -9.71
CA LEU A 238 -3.30 -26.22 -10.25
C LEU A 238 -2.23 -26.85 -9.37
N VAL A 239 -1.37 -26.02 -8.77
CA VAL A 239 -0.39 -26.43 -7.78
C VAL A 239 -0.83 -25.89 -6.43
N LYS A 240 -1.20 -26.80 -5.53
CA LYS A 240 -1.69 -26.44 -4.20
C LYS A 240 -0.86 -27.13 -3.11
N THR A 241 -0.91 -26.58 -1.90
CA THR A 241 -0.32 -27.20 -0.72
C THR A 241 -1.40 -27.99 0.01
N ARG A 242 -1.00 -29.00 0.77
CA ARG A 242 -1.92 -29.78 1.62
C ARG A 242 -2.63 -28.92 2.68
N TYR A 243 -2.01 -27.81 3.06
CA TYR A 243 -2.58 -26.88 4.03
C TYR A 243 -3.73 -26.06 3.49
N MET A 244 -3.87 -25.94 2.17
CA MET A 244 -4.91 -25.12 1.55
C MET A 244 -6.32 -25.59 1.91
N GLU A 245 -6.53 -26.89 1.99
CA GLU A 245 -7.81 -27.46 2.42
C GLU A 245 -8.18 -27.02 3.83
N PHE A 246 -7.21 -26.98 4.77
CA PHE A 246 -7.47 -26.65 6.17
C PHE A 246 -7.50 -25.17 6.49
N ILE A 247 -6.70 -24.35 5.77
CA ILE A 247 -6.58 -22.90 6.02
C ILE A 247 -7.66 -22.15 5.25
N ASN A 248 -7.88 -22.51 4.00
CA ASN A 248 -8.73 -21.76 3.05
C ASN A 248 -9.99 -22.53 2.66
N ASN A 249 -10.08 -23.81 3.01
CA ASN A 249 -11.17 -24.74 2.71
C ASN A 249 -11.47 -24.90 1.21
N GLU A 250 -10.54 -24.49 0.34
CA GLU A 250 -10.65 -24.47 -1.14
C GLU A 250 -11.89 -23.74 -1.71
N GLU A 251 -12.82 -23.29 -0.86
CA GLU A 251 -14.03 -22.54 -1.24
C GLU A 251 -13.74 -21.04 -1.43
N ASN A 252 -12.80 -20.51 -0.65
CA ASN A 252 -12.46 -19.09 -0.64
C ASN A 252 -11.20 -18.81 -1.46
N CYS A 253 -11.20 -19.20 -2.73
CA CYS A 253 -10.08 -19.00 -3.62
C CYS A 253 -9.77 -17.51 -3.83
N TYR A 254 -8.48 -17.18 -3.90
CA TYR A 254 -7.97 -15.82 -3.90
C TYR A 254 -7.17 -15.45 -5.15
N GLY A 255 -7.40 -16.16 -6.25
CA GLY A 255 -6.76 -15.90 -7.54
C GLY A 255 -7.26 -16.78 -8.65
N GLU A 256 -6.57 -16.72 -9.77
CA GLU A 256 -6.87 -17.47 -10.98
C GLU A 256 -5.60 -18.07 -11.57
N ASN A 257 -5.72 -19.22 -12.25
CA ASN A 257 -4.62 -19.83 -12.99
C ASN A 257 -4.46 -19.08 -14.31
N ALA A 258 -3.38 -18.31 -14.45
CA ALA A 258 -3.04 -17.59 -15.65
C ALA A 258 -1.90 -18.28 -16.40
N ILE A 259 -1.93 -18.27 -17.72
CA ILE A 259 -0.81 -18.71 -18.55
C ILE A 259 0.19 -17.57 -18.60
N VAL A 260 1.40 -17.83 -18.10
CA VAL A 260 2.45 -16.84 -17.94
C VAL A 260 3.60 -17.14 -18.89
N ALA A 261 4.05 -16.11 -19.61
CA ALA A 261 5.29 -16.12 -20.36
C ALA A 261 6.32 -15.23 -19.65
N ILE A 262 7.54 -15.74 -19.46
CA ILE A 262 8.62 -14.98 -18.85
C ILE A 262 9.54 -14.49 -19.97
N MET A 263 9.32 -13.25 -20.40
CA MET A 263 10.06 -12.62 -21.50
C MET A 263 9.95 -11.09 -21.41
N VAL A 264 10.89 -10.39 -22.03
CA VAL A 264 10.74 -8.97 -22.32
C VAL A 264 9.93 -8.85 -23.61
N TYR A 265 8.86 -8.08 -23.58
CA TYR A 265 8.03 -7.84 -24.74
C TYR A 265 7.57 -6.38 -24.75
N THR A 266 7.64 -5.70 -25.88
CA THR A 266 7.27 -4.28 -26.07
C THR A 266 7.99 -3.26 -25.18
N GLY A 267 8.75 -3.68 -24.17
CA GLY A 267 9.42 -2.79 -23.21
C GLY A 267 8.52 -2.25 -22.08
N TYR A 268 7.20 -2.50 -22.12
CA TYR A 268 6.27 -2.01 -21.08
C TYR A 268 6.16 -2.93 -19.85
N ASN A 269 6.96 -3.97 -19.76
CA ASN A 269 7.08 -4.82 -18.58
C ASN A 269 8.41 -4.64 -17.84
N MET A 270 9.08 -3.51 -18.00
CA MET A 270 10.29 -3.18 -17.25
C MET A 270 9.97 -2.85 -15.79
N GLU A 271 10.96 -2.95 -14.89
CA GLU A 271 10.85 -2.59 -13.46
C GLU A 271 9.62 -3.19 -12.77
N ASP A 272 9.41 -4.51 -12.90
CA ASP A 272 8.30 -5.27 -12.30
C ASP A 272 6.92 -5.02 -12.93
N ALA A 273 6.81 -4.29 -14.00
CA ALA A 273 5.57 -4.18 -14.72
C ALA A 273 5.24 -5.50 -15.42
N VAL A 274 3.96 -5.77 -15.60
CA VAL A 274 3.44 -6.95 -16.31
C VAL A 274 2.58 -6.50 -17.48
N LEU A 275 2.60 -7.30 -18.54
CA LEU A 275 1.68 -7.12 -19.66
C LEU A 275 0.52 -8.09 -19.48
N ILE A 276 -0.68 -7.66 -19.83
CA ILE A 276 -1.88 -8.49 -19.75
C ILE A 276 -2.60 -8.54 -21.08
N ASN A 277 -3.16 -9.69 -21.40
CA ASN A 277 -3.88 -9.95 -22.61
C ASN A 277 -5.29 -9.35 -22.55
N GLU A 278 -5.64 -8.47 -23.50
CA GLU A 278 -6.97 -7.87 -23.59
C GLU A 278 -8.06 -8.92 -23.83
N GLY A 279 -7.79 -9.94 -24.67
CA GLY A 279 -8.72 -11.03 -24.90
C GLY A 279 -9.04 -11.81 -23.63
N ALA A 280 -8.05 -12.08 -22.79
CA ALA A 280 -8.24 -12.71 -21.50
C ALA A 280 -9.10 -11.85 -20.56
N LEU A 281 -8.88 -10.52 -20.54
CA LEU A 281 -9.71 -9.58 -19.77
C LEU A 281 -11.16 -9.57 -20.25
N LYS A 282 -11.38 -9.62 -21.56
CA LYS A 282 -12.73 -9.69 -22.17
C LYS A 282 -13.44 -11.00 -21.78
N ARG A 283 -12.71 -12.11 -21.67
CA ARG A 283 -13.23 -13.39 -21.17
C ARG A 283 -13.48 -13.41 -19.65
N GLY A 284 -13.02 -12.40 -18.93
CA GLY A 284 -13.31 -12.21 -17.50
C GLY A 284 -12.14 -12.44 -16.56
N LEU A 285 -10.91 -12.60 -17.04
CA LEU A 285 -9.75 -12.79 -16.21
C LEU A 285 -9.60 -11.65 -15.19
N PHE A 286 -9.47 -11.99 -13.89
CA PHE A 286 -9.34 -11.06 -12.77
C PHE A 286 -10.42 -9.98 -12.68
N ARG A 287 -11.56 -10.19 -13.28
CA ARG A 287 -12.72 -9.30 -13.13
C ARG A 287 -13.17 -9.32 -11.68
N THR A 288 -13.43 -8.16 -11.11
CA THR A 288 -13.87 -8.01 -9.73
C THR A 288 -15.13 -7.17 -9.64
N THR A 289 -15.92 -7.42 -8.62
CA THR A 289 -17.06 -6.58 -8.25
C THR A 289 -16.74 -5.87 -6.95
N TYR A 290 -16.81 -4.55 -6.97
CA TYR A 290 -16.61 -3.68 -5.82
C TYR A 290 -17.95 -3.27 -5.25
N TYR A 291 -18.15 -3.49 -3.96
CA TYR A 291 -19.34 -3.09 -3.23
C TYR A 291 -19.00 -1.97 -2.25
N THR A 292 -19.79 -0.91 -2.27
CA THR A 292 -19.71 0.17 -1.27
C THR A 292 -21.08 0.36 -0.66
N THR A 293 -21.14 0.37 0.67
CA THR A 293 -22.39 0.61 1.39
C THR A 293 -22.36 1.98 2.05
N TYR A 294 -23.36 2.78 1.72
CA TYR A 294 -23.65 4.05 2.36
C TYR A 294 -24.66 3.80 3.47
N GLU A 295 -24.32 4.21 4.66
CA GLU A 295 -25.16 4.05 5.85
C GLU A 295 -25.36 5.41 6.51
N THR A 296 -26.56 5.67 6.94
CA THR A 296 -26.90 6.85 7.73
C THR A 296 -28.14 6.52 8.60
N HIS A 297 -28.29 7.25 9.68
CA HIS A 297 -29.38 7.09 10.64
C HIS A 297 -30.10 8.42 10.86
N GLU A 298 -31.33 8.33 11.36
CA GLU A 298 -32.07 9.48 11.82
C GLU A 298 -31.53 9.94 13.18
N GLU A 299 -31.45 11.23 13.38
CA GLU A 299 -31.00 11.83 14.64
C GLU A 299 -32.11 12.68 15.22
N LYS A 300 -32.41 12.49 16.50
CA LYS A 300 -33.31 13.35 17.28
C LYS A 300 -32.54 13.92 18.45
N VAL A 301 -32.32 15.23 18.45
CA VAL A 301 -31.72 15.91 19.58
C VAL A 301 -32.85 16.53 20.39
N LEU A 302 -32.99 16.05 21.62
CA LEU A 302 -33.96 16.59 22.59
C LEU A 302 -33.28 17.68 23.40
N ASN A 303 -33.95 18.80 23.59
CA ASN A 303 -33.49 19.81 24.55
C ASN A 303 -33.77 19.41 25.99
N ALA A 304 -33.32 20.24 26.97
CA ALA A 304 -33.52 19.99 28.39
C ALA A 304 -34.98 19.85 28.81
N GLU A 305 -35.90 20.33 27.99
CA GLU A 305 -37.37 20.27 28.22
C GLU A 305 -38.01 19.03 27.57
N GLY A 306 -37.25 18.10 26.98
CA GLY A 306 -37.75 16.90 26.30
C GLY A 306 -38.41 17.16 24.95
N LYS A 307 -38.28 18.38 24.40
CA LYS A 307 -38.76 18.69 23.06
C LYS A 307 -37.64 18.51 22.04
N SER A 308 -37.99 18.04 20.85
CA SER A 308 -37.04 17.89 19.74
C SER A 308 -36.51 19.28 19.30
N GLU A 309 -35.23 19.53 19.52
CA GLU A 309 -34.54 20.74 19.13
C GLU A 309 -34.05 20.65 17.68
N SER A 310 -33.52 19.49 17.30
CA SER A 310 -33.18 19.22 15.91
C SER A 310 -33.56 17.80 15.55
N GLU A 311 -34.06 17.61 14.36
CA GLU A 311 -34.49 16.32 13.85
C GLU A 311 -33.98 16.14 12.43
N LYS A 312 -33.21 15.11 12.19
CA LYS A 312 -32.85 14.65 10.85
C LYS A 312 -33.67 13.43 10.51
N VAL A 313 -34.47 13.51 9.47
CA VAL A 313 -35.41 12.45 9.06
C VAL A 313 -35.20 12.12 7.59
N PHE A 314 -35.40 10.86 7.25
CA PHE A 314 -35.42 10.43 5.85
C PHE A 314 -36.66 11.00 5.16
N THR A 315 -36.45 11.66 4.04
CA THR A 315 -37.53 12.30 3.26
C THR A 315 -37.17 12.32 1.79
N ASN A 316 -38.18 12.25 0.95
CA ASN A 316 -38.01 12.59 -0.46
C ASN A 316 -37.98 14.12 -0.57
N ILE A 317 -36.80 14.65 -0.92
CA ILE A 317 -36.53 16.09 -0.97
C ILE A 317 -37.40 16.81 -2.01
N GLU A 318 -37.68 16.17 -3.13
CA GLU A 318 -38.45 16.75 -4.24
C GLU A 318 -39.94 16.88 -3.91
N LYS A 319 -40.48 15.87 -3.21
CA LYS A 319 -41.91 15.82 -2.87
C LYS A 319 -42.27 16.58 -1.59
N THR A 320 -41.30 16.86 -0.74
CA THR A 320 -41.54 17.46 0.57
C THR A 320 -41.48 18.98 0.48
N PRO A 321 -42.52 19.72 0.86
CA PRO A 321 -42.52 21.19 0.85
C PRO A 321 -41.62 21.76 1.98
N ASN A 322 -41.22 23.01 1.86
CA ASN A 322 -40.44 23.76 2.85
C ASN A 322 -38.99 23.28 3.07
N ILE A 323 -38.39 22.68 2.07
CA ILE A 323 -36.95 22.33 2.12
C ILE A 323 -36.16 23.43 1.39
N ILE A 324 -35.16 23.98 2.12
CA ILE A 324 -34.22 24.98 1.58
C ILE A 324 -32.82 24.43 1.52
N GLY A 325 -32.00 25.04 0.68
CA GLY A 325 -30.58 24.68 0.55
C GLY A 325 -30.35 23.36 -0.18
N THR A 326 -31.23 23.01 -1.12
CA THR A 326 -31.00 21.92 -2.06
C THR A 326 -29.70 22.13 -2.82
N LYS A 327 -28.97 21.07 -3.05
CA LYS A 327 -27.68 21.15 -3.75
C LYS A 327 -27.90 21.46 -5.23
N PRO A 328 -27.42 22.61 -5.75
CA PRO A 328 -27.65 22.99 -7.13
C PRO A 328 -26.99 21.99 -8.10
N GLY A 329 -27.76 21.54 -9.10
CA GLY A 329 -27.27 20.61 -10.11
C GLY A 329 -27.19 19.16 -9.65
N TYR A 330 -27.79 18.81 -8.49
CA TYR A 330 -27.92 17.43 -8.06
C TYR A 330 -29.29 16.86 -8.43
N GLU A 331 -29.34 15.57 -8.74
CA GLU A 331 -30.53 14.85 -9.16
C GLU A 331 -31.19 14.15 -7.97
N TYR A 332 -32.46 14.43 -7.69
CA TYR A 332 -33.28 13.87 -6.63
C TYR A 332 -34.38 12.95 -7.14
N GLN A 333 -34.65 12.95 -8.44
CA GLN A 333 -35.76 12.24 -9.10
C GLN A 333 -35.78 10.73 -8.90
N HIS A 334 -34.64 10.14 -8.59
CA HIS A 334 -34.51 8.69 -8.39
C HIS A 334 -34.83 8.22 -6.97
N LEU A 335 -35.20 9.15 -6.06
CA LEU A 335 -35.61 8.83 -4.72
C LEU A 335 -37.04 8.30 -4.69
N ASP A 336 -37.27 7.25 -3.89
CA ASP A 336 -38.59 6.74 -3.60
C ASP A 336 -39.34 7.62 -2.57
N GLU A 337 -40.47 7.20 -2.08
CA GLU A 337 -41.26 7.93 -1.08
C GLU A 337 -40.57 7.96 0.29
N THR A 338 -39.76 6.98 0.58
CA THR A 338 -39.00 6.87 1.83
C THR A 338 -37.70 7.68 1.82
N GLY A 339 -37.33 8.27 0.68
CA GLY A 339 -36.10 9.02 0.51
C GLY A 339 -34.89 8.16 0.12
N LEU A 340 -35.09 6.88 -0.23
CA LEU A 340 -34.02 6.01 -0.72
C LEU A 340 -33.97 5.99 -2.23
N ILE A 341 -32.77 5.85 -2.79
CA ILE A 341 -32.61 5.64 -4.23
C ILE A 341 -33.12 4.26 -4.65
N ARG A 342 -33.74 4.18 -5.82
CA ARG A 342 -34.27 2.92 -6.35
C ARG A 342 -33.15 1.96 -6.73
N GLU A 343 -33.38 0.67 -6.48
CA GLU A 343 -32.48 -0.40 -6.93
C GLU A 343 -32.37 -0.43 -8.45
N GLY A 344 -31.20 -0.82 -8.98
CA GLY A 344 -30.90 -0.85 -10.40
C GLY A 344 -30.58 0.50 -11.04
N THR A 345 -30.61 1.61 -10.30
CA THR A 345 -30.25 2.95 -10.80
C THR A 345 -28.74 3.07 -10.97
N GLU A 346 -28.30 3.59 -12.12
CA GLU A 346 -26.91 3.94 -12.36
C GLU A 346 -26.53 5.22 -11.59
N VAL A 347 -25.46 5.18 -10.83
CA VAL A 347 -25.03 6.24 -9.93
C VAL A 347 -24.01 7.14 -10.60
N HIS A 348 -24.29 8.45 -10.60
CA HIS A 348 -23.41 9.52 -11.09
C HIS A 348 -22.95 10.44 -9.93
N ASP A 349 -21.89 11.20 -10.14
CA ASP A 349 -21.26 12.05 -9.10
C ASP A 349 -22.24 13.05 -8.46
N LYS A 350 -23.24 13.53 -9.21
CA LYS A 350 -24.20 14.55 -8.78
C LYS A 350 -25.58 13.97 -8.44
N MET A 351 -25.66 12.73 -8.03
CA MET A 351 -26.90 12.07 -7.66
C MET A 351 -27.03 11.97 -6.14
N VAL A 352 -28.27 11.97 -5.64
CA VAL A 352 -28.56 11.75 -4.23
C VAL A 352 -28.91 10.30 -4.00
N LEU A 353 -28.21 9.64 -3.07
CA LEU A 353 -28.43 8.25 -2.70
C LEU A 353 -29.46 8.11 -1.58
N ILE A 354 -29.37 8.96 -0.55
CA ILE A 354 -30.28 8.95 0.59
C ILE A 354 -30.72 10.37 0.84
N GLY A 355 -32.00 10.64 0.65
CA GLY A 355 -32.63 11.91 0.92
C GLY A 355 -32.87 12.08 2.43
N MET A 356 -32.32 13.13 2.98
CA MET A 356 -32.50 13.51 4.39
C MET A 356 -32.79 14.99 4.52
N SER A 357 -33.68 15.34 5.42
CA SER A 357 -33.91 16.71 5.81
C SER A 357 -33.64 16.96 7.28
N ALA A 358 -32.95 18.04 7.59
CA ALA A 358 -32.70 18.48 8.97
C ALA A 358 -33.64 19.66 9.31
N MET A 359 -34.29 19.62 10.43
CA MET A 359 -35.17 20.70 10.90
C MET A 359 -34.32 21.89 11.33
N ILE A 360 -34.66 23.09 10.84
CA ILE A 360 -34.03 24.36 11.24
C ILE A 360 -34.88 25.06 12.28
N ASP A 361 -36.20 25.20 12.01
CA ASP A 361 -37.10 25.89 12.89
C ASP A 361 -38.36 25.04 13.11
N PRO A 362 -38.59 24.59 14.35
CA PRO A 362 -39.77 23.80 14.68
C PRO A 362 -41.09 24.54 14.51
N LYS A 363 -41.07 25.91 14.56
CA LYS A 363 -42.29 26.72 14.47
C LYS A 363 -42.76 26.90 13.04
N THR A 364 -41.85 27.09 12.11
CA THR A 364 -42.17 27.32 10.68
C THR A 364 -42.14 26.01 9.86
N GLY A 365 -41.66 24.90 10.44
CA GLY A 365 -41.50 23.63 9.75
C GLY A 365 -40.44 23.68 8.64
N LEU A 366 -39.56 24.68 8.71
CA LEU A 366 -38.50 24.88 7.71
C LEU A 366 -37.41 23.86 7.89
N ARG A 367 -37.04 23.18 6.81
CA ARG A 367 -36.04 22.08 6.79
C ARG A 367 -34.90 22.42 5.83
N LYS A 368 -33.72 21.91 6.10
CA LYS A 368 -32.54 22.03 5.28
C LYS A 368 -32.20 20.65 4.68
N ASP A 369 -31.72 20.65 3.45
CA ASP A 369 -31.20 19.44 2.81
C ASP A 369 -29.93 18.93 3.52
N ALA A 370 -29.99 17.69 4.03
CA ALA A 370 -28.90 16.93 4.66
C ALA A 370 -28.58 15.64 3.90
N SER A 371 -29.02 15.53 2.66
CA SER A 371 -28.92 14.33 1.83
C SER A 371 -27.51 13.82 1.63
N LYS A 372 -27.35 12.50 1.57
CA LYS A 372 -26.10 11.82 1.25
C LYS A 372 -25.95 11.62 -0.25
N THR A 373 -24.78 11.98 -0.73
CA THR A 373 -24.35 11.85 -2.13
C THR A 373 -23.21 10.85 -2.23
N PRO A 374 -22.97 10.24 -3.38
CA PRO A 374 -21.82 9.36 -3.57
C PRO A 374 -20.51 10.11 -3.34
N LYS A 375 -19.52 9.41 -2.83
CA LYS A 375 -18.16 9.95 -2.75
C LYS A 375 -17.56 9.96 -4.14
N LYS A 376 -16.72 10.95 -4.42
CA LYS A 376 -16.03 11.09 -5.71
C LYS A 376 -15.36 9.78 -6.13
N GLY A 377 -15.71 9.32 -7.32
CA GLY A 377 -15.17 8.09 -7.92
C GLY A 377 -15.76 6.79 -7.39
N GLN A 378 -16.78 6.82 -6.53
CA GLN A 378 -17.54 5.64 -6.09
C GLN A 378 -18.86 5.58 -6.87
N LEU A 379 -18.75 5.24 -8.13
CA LEU A 379 -19.86 5.14 -9.09
C LEU A 379 -20.23 3.66 -9.31
N GLY A 380 -21.36 3.41 -9.92
CA GLY A 380 -21.79 2.06 -10.24
C GLY A 380 -23.30 1.98 -10.28
N ILE A 381 -23.86 0.82 -9.96
CA ILE A 381 -25.30 0.56 -9.99
C ILE A 381 -25.76 0.30 -8.56
N VAL A 382 -26.89 0.85 -8.15
CA VAL A 382 -27.51 0.55 -6.86
C VAL A 382 -27.91 -0.92 -6.84
N ASP A 383 -27.27 -1.70 -5.97
CA ASP A 383 -27.50 -3.12 -5.84
C ASP A 383 -28.64 -3.43 -4.86
N LYS A 384 -28.61 -2.78 -3.69
CA LYS A 384 -29.65 -2.90 -2.67
C LYS A 384 -29.87 -1.58 -1.96
N SER A 385 -31.12 -1.25 -1.68
CA SER A 385 -31.50 -0.12 -0.86
C SER A 385 -32.62 -0.52 0.09
N PHE A 386 -32.42 -0.35 1.40
CA PHE A 386 -33.40 -0.68 2.40
C PHE A 386 -33.25 0.11 3.69
N MET A 387 -34.31 0.13 4.47
CA MET A 387 -34.35 0.73 5.79
C MET A 387 -34.46 -0.36 6.86
N THR A 388 -33.76 -0.17 7.96
CA THR A 388 -33.85 -1.04 9.14
C THR A 388 -33.97 -0.19 10.40
N GLU A 389 -34.32 -0.78 11.51
CA GLU A 389 -34.35 -0.13 12.81
C GLU A 389 -33.08 -0.47 13.60
N GLY A 390 -32.50 0.53 14.24
CA GLY A 390 -31.40 0.36 15.19
C GLY A 390 -31.91 0.02 16.59
N GLU A 391 -30.97 -0.30 17.48
CA GLU A 391 -31.26 -0.68 18.88
C GLU A 391 -32.01 0.39 19.66
N GLU A 392 -31.82 1.68 19.29
CA GLU A 392 -32.48 2.84 19.91
C GLU A 392 -33.83 3.19 19.24
N GLY A 393 -34.34 2.35 18.35
CA GLY A 393 -35.58 2.61 17.60
C GLY A 393 -35.45 3.69 16.50
N GLN A 394 -34.22 4.08 16.18
CA GLN A 394 -33.94 5.00 15.08
C GLN A 394 -33.91 4.23 13.76
N ARG A 395 -34.44 4.83 12.69
CA ARG A 395 -34.35 4.25 11.36
C ARG A 395 -32.93 4.43 10.82
N ILE A 396 -32.40 3.37 10.23
CA ILE A 396 -31.10 3.30 9.58
C ILE A 396 -31.35 2.98 8.11
N ALA A 397 -30.85 3.83 7.22
CA ALA A 397 -30.90 3.58 5.79
C ALA A 397 -29.54 3.03 5.33
N LYS A 398 -29.58 1.98 4.51
CA LYS A 398 -28.40 1.37 3.89
C LYS A 398 -28.61 1.26 2.39
N VAL A 399 -27.66 1.80 1.65
CA VAL A 399 -27.63 1.75 0.19
C VAL A 399 -26.32 1.12 -0.24
N ARG A 400 -26.37 -0.02 -0.90
CA ARG A 400 -25.20 -0.70 -1.44
C ARG A 400 -25.09 -0.42 -2.95
N VAL A 401 -23.95 0.11 -3.36
CA VAL A 401 -23.62 0.37 -4.76
C VAL A 401 -22.62 -0.67 -5.22
N ARG A 402 -22.85 -1.25 -6.38
CA ARG A 402 -22.03 -2.28 -7.01
C ARG A 402 -21.34 -1.70 -8.25
N GLU A 403 -20.06 -1.97 -8.37
CA GLU A 403 -19.26 -1.60 -9.52
C GLU A 403 -18.47 -2.80 -10.04
N ILE A 404 -18.54 -3.07 -11.35
CA ILE A 404 -17.70 -4.07 -12.00
C ILE A 404 -16.38 -3.40 -12.37
N ARG A 405 -15.25 -3.99 -11.95
CA ARG A 405 -13.92 -3.49 -12.22
C ARG A 405 -13.12 -4.50 -13.03
N ILE A 406 -12.87 -4.15 -14.27
CA ILE A 406 -11.97 -4.87 -15.15
C ILE A 406 -10.54 -4.40 -14.84
N PRO A 407 -9.52 -5.28 -14.82
CA PRO A 407 -8.14 -4.86 -14.63
C PRO A 407 -7.72 -3.79 -15.66
N ALA A 408 -7.03 -2.76 -15.16
CA ALA A 408 -6.56 -1.63 -15.95
C ALA A 408 -5.07 -1.39 -15.71
N ILE A 409 -4.45 -0.61 -16.59
CA ILE A 409 -3.05 -0.19 -16.42
C ILE A 409 -2.88 0.49 -15.06
N GLY A 410 -1.88 0.05 -14.30
CA GLY A 410 -1.60 0.54 -12.96
C GLY A 410 -2.19 -0.31 -11.81
N ASP A 411 -3.04 -1.28 -12.10
CA ASP A 411 -3.52 -2.24 -11.11
C ASP A 411 -2.40 -3.21 -10.71
N LYS A 412 -2.40 -3.62 -9.45
CA LYS A 412 -1.37 -4.52 -8.93
C LYS A 412 -1.80 -5.97 -9.00
N MET A 413 -0.90 -6.78 -9.57
CA MET A 413 -0.97 -8.23 -9.63
C MET A 413 0.17 -8.84 -8.83
N ALA A 414 0.01 -10.06 -8.36
CA ALA A 414 1.08 -10.78 -7.67
C ALA A 414 0.97 -12.29 -7.89
N SER A 415 2.11 -12.97 -7.97
CA SER A 415 2.17 -14.43 -7.83
C SER A 415 2.26 -14.81 -6.35
N ARG A 416 2.13 -16.09 -6.03
CA ARG A 416 2.29 -16.60 -4.65
C ARG A 416 3.73 -16.61 -4.13
N SER A 417 4.70 -16.29 -4.98
CA SER A 417 6.12 -16.26 -4.62
C SER A 417 6.68 -14.86 -4.31
N GLY A 418 5.81 -13.91 -3.99
CA GLY A 418 6.23 -12.55 -3.65
C GLY A 418 6.64 -11.68 -4.85
N GLN A 419 6.26 -12.06 -6.06
CA GLN A 419 6.48 -11.30 -7.29
C GLN A 419 5.27 -10.41 -7.57
N LYS A 420 5.25 -9.23 -6.96
CA LYS A 420 4.23 -8.23 -7.27
C LYS A 420 4.66 -7.40 -8.47
N GLY A 421 3.69 -7.09 -9.32
CA GLY A 421 3.90 -6.21 -10.47
C GLY A 421 2.67 -5.36 -10.73
N THR A 422 2.86 -4.23 -11.39
CA THR A 422 1.78 -3.38 -11.88
C THR A 422 1.54 -3.67 -13.35
N ILE A 423 0.28 -3.61 -13.79
CA ILE A 423 -0.04 -3.73 -15.23
C ILE A 423 0.56 -2.51 -15.93
N GLY A 424 1.53 -2.75 -16.83
CA GLY A 424 2.18 -1.71 -17.60
C GLY A 424 1.47 -1.43 -18.92
N LEU A 425 0.92 -2.48 -19.55
CA LEU A 425 0.18 -2.36 -20.79
C LEU A 425 -0.85 -3.49 -20.91
N VAL A 426 -2.00 -3.18 -21.48
CA VAL A 426 -3.00 -4.15 -21.96
C VAL A 426 -2.79 -4.31 -23.46
N ILE A 427 -2.42 -5.51 -23.89
CA ILE A 427 -2.08 -5.79 -25.29
C ILE A 427 -3.28 -6.47 -25.96
N PRO A 428 -3.68 -6.04 -27.17
CA PRO A 428 -4.67 -6.75 -27.98
C PRO A 428 -4.26 -8.22 -28.19
N GLU A 429 -5.22 -9.14 -28.14
CA GLU A 429 -4.93 -10.57 -28.26
C GLU A 429 -4.20 -10.94 -29.55
N ALA A 430 -4.47 -10.21 -30.64
CA ALA A 430 -3.83 -10.42 -31.92
C ALA A 430 -2.32 -10.07 -31.92
N ASP A 431 -1.92 -9.13 -31.06
CA ASP A 431 -0.53 -8.68 -30.96
C ASP A 431 0.26 -9.44 -29.89
N MET A 432 -0.40 -10.35 -29.18
CA MET A 432 0.27 -11.18 -28.17
C MET A 432 1.08 -12.28 -28.83
N PRO A 433 2.23 -12.68 -28.24
CA PRO A 433 2.98 -13.85 -28.70
C PRO A 433 2.16 -15.13 -28.52
N PHE A 434 2.39 -16.11 -29.37
CA PHE A 434 1.64 -17.38 -29.33
C PHE A 434 2.56 -18.58 -29.57
N THR A 435 2.19 -19.75 -29.02
CA THR A 435 2.90 -21.00 -29.22
C THR A 435 2.54 -21.61 -30.58
N ARG A 436 3.28 -22.64 -30.96
CA ARG A 436 3.01 -23.45 -32.15
C ARG A 436 1.59 -24.02 -32.17
N GLU A 437 1.07 -24.38 -31.04
CA GLU A 437 -0.29 -24.90 -30.82
C GLU A 437 -1.37 -23.81 -30.79
N GLY A 438 -0.97 -22.52 -30.90
CA GLY A 438 -1.88 -21.39 -30.84
C GLY A 438 -2.26 -20.93 -29.43
N ILE A 439 -1.55 -21.36 -28.39
CA ILE A 439 -1.78 -20.92 -27.02
C ILE A 439 -1.17 -19.54 -26.84
N ILE A 440 -1.96 -18.60 -26.34
CA ILE A 440 -1.58 -17.22 -26.10
C ILE A 440 -1.44 -17.02 -24.60
N PRO A 441 -0.37 -16.38 -24.10
CA PRO A 441 -0.24 -16.08 -22.67
C PRO A 441 -1.28 -15.05 -22.21
N ASP A 442 -1.70 -15.17 -20.95
CA ASP A 442 -2.57 -14.20 -20.30
C ASP A 442 -1.74 -13.05 -19.70
N ILE A 443 -0.55 -13.36 -19.19
CA ILE A 443 0.36 -12.42 -18.53
C ILE A 443 1.77 -12.63 -19.07
N ILE A 444 2.49 -11.52 -19.32
CA ILE A 444 3.91 -11.55 -19.65
C ILE A 444 4.68 -10.85 -18.53
N VAL A 445 5.63 -11.55 -17.94
CA VAL A 445 6.45 -11.10 -16.81
C VAL A 445 7.89 -10.87 -17.25
N ASN A 446 8.52 -9.83 -16.75
CA ASN A 446 9.92 -9.53 -17.05
C ASN A 446 10.85 -10.57 -16.40
N PRO A 447 11.77 -11.20 -17.16
CA PRO A 447 12.75 -12.17 -16.65
C PRO A 447 13.71 -11.55 -15.63
N HIS A 448 14.04 -10.27 -15.73
CA HIS A 448 14.95 -9.59 -14.79
C HIS A 448 14.42 -9.51 -13.36
N ALA A 449 13.14 -9.78 -13.15
CA ALA A 449 12.56 -9.88 -11.82
C ALA A 449 12.96 -11.17 -11.08
N ILE A 450 13.47 -12.20 -11.76
CA ILE A 450 13.74 -13.50 -11.16
C ILE A 450 15.13 -13.60 -10.52
N PRO A 451 16.25 -13.24 -11.20
CA PRO A 451 17.60 -13.52 -10.68
C PRO A 451 17.90 -12.84 -9.34
N THR A 452 17.61 -11.55 -9.21
CA THR A 452 17.90 -10.79 -7.98
C THR A 452 17.05 -11.22 -6.81
N ARG A 453 15.86 -11.77 -7.08
CA ARG A 453 14.89 -12.17 -6.06
C ARG A 453 14.96 -13.64 -5.73
N MET A 454 15.62 -14.43 -6.59
CA MET A 454 15.81 -15.86 -6.40
C MET A 454 14.51 -16.62 -6.11
N THR A 455 13.39 -16.20 -6.68
CA THR A 455 12.07 -16.83 -6.48
C THR A 455 11.93 -18.08 -7.32
N VAL A 456 12.75 -19.09 -7.02
CA VAL A 456 12.79 -20.35 -7.76
C VAL A 456 11.47 -21.13 -7.60
N GLY A 457 10.80 -20.98 -6.46
CA GLY A 457 9.49 -21.59 -6.24
C GLY A 457 8.44 -21.20 -7.29
N HIS A 458 8.51 -19.97 -7.84
CA HIS A 458 7.64 -19.52 -8.95
C HIS A 458 7.88 -20.33 -10.24
N LEU A 459 9.15 -20.61 -10.57
CA LEU A 459 9.50 -21.40 -11.74
C LEU A 459 9.08 -22.88 -11.58
N VAL A 460 9.31 -23.43 -10.39
CA VAL A 460 8.90 -24.81 -10.07
C VAL A 460 7.38 -24.94 -10.10
N GLU A 461 6.64 -23.95 -9.58
CA GLU A 461 5.18 -23.88 -9.67
C GLU A 461 4.71 -23.94 -11.14
N CYS A 462 5.33 -23.15 -12.00
CA CYS A 462 4.98 -23.10 -13.42
C CYS A 462 5.22 -24.44 -14.13
N ILE A 463 6.38 -25.07 -13.93
CA ILE A 463 6.70 -26.39 -14.52
C ILE A 463 5.72 -27.45 -14.02
N THR A 464 5.50 -27.48 -12.70
CA THR A 464 4.58 -28.42 -12.05
C THR A 464 3.17 -28.21 -12.57
N GLY A 465 2.70 -26.95 -12.63
CA GLY A 465 1.38 -26.62 -13.16
C GLY A 465 1.20 -27.04 -14.61
N LYS A 466 2.22 -26.86 -15.45
CA LYS A 466 2.21 -27.30 -16.85
C LYS A 466 2.11 -28.84 -16.96
N ALA A 467 2.92 -29.54 -16.18
CA ALA A 467 2.88 -31.01 -16.14
C ALA A 467 1.53 -31.55 -15.63
N CYS A 468 0.98 -30.92 -14.60
CA CYS A 468 -0.31 -31.29 -14.02
C CYS A 468 -1.48 -31.01 -14.96
N ALA A 469 -1.46 -29.90 -15.68
CA ALA A 469 -2.46 -29.57 -16.69
C ALA A 469 -2.50 -30.62 -17.80
N MET A 470 -1.33 -31.13 -18.26
CA MET A 470 -1.26 -32.18 -19.27
C MET A 470 -1.70 -33.55 -18.75
N SER A 471 -1.50 -33.83 -17.47
CA SER A 471 -1.78 -35.13 -16.88
C SER A 471 -3.15 -35.20 -16.17
N GLY A 472 -3.82 -34.11 -15.96
CA GLY A 472 -5.17 -34.05 -15.39
C GLY A 472 -5.24 -34.25 -13.88
N TYR A 473 -4.23 -33.85 -13.12
CA TYR A 473 -4.25 -33.90 -11.65
C TYR A 473 -3.68 -32.62 -11.03
N PHE A 474 -3.91 -32.42 -9.72
CA PHE A 474 -3.34 -31.28 -8.99
C PHE A 474 -1.92 -31.58 -8.52
N GLY A 475 -1.04 -30.60 -8.64
CA GLY A 475 0.33 -30.70 -8.14
C GLY A 475 0.42 -30.44 -6.64
N ASP A 476 1.27 -31.20 -5.94
CA ASP A 476 1.58 -30.98 -4.53
C ASP A 476 2.79 -30.06 -4.38
N GLY A 477 2.53 -28.81 -4.02
CA GLY A 477 3.53 -27.77 -3.74
C GLY A 477 3.88 -27.64 -2.27
N THR A 478 3.48 -28.59 -1.40
CA THR A 478 3.75 -28.54 0.04
C THR A 478 5.25 -28.43 0.31
N ALA A 479 5.61 -27.62 1.30
CA ALA A 479 6.98 -27.40 1.71
C ALA A 479 7.71 -28.71 2.03
N TYR A 480 8.94 -28.84 1.53
CA TYR A 480 9.85 -29.95 1.81
C TYR A 480 9.33 -31.35 1.40
N GLN A 481 8.39 -31.41 0.47
CA GLN A 481 8.01 -32.69 -0.12
C GLN A 481 9.08 -33.19 -1.11
N SER A 482 9.26 -34.50 -1.17
CA SER A 482 10.30 -35.14 -1.96
C SER A 482 10.01 -35.24 -3.46
N SER A 483 8.91 -34.69 -3.96
CA SER A 483 8.62 -34.66 -5.39
C SER A 483 9.60 -33.75 -6.11
N GLY A 484 10.62 -34.34 -6.70
CA GLY A 484 11.65 -33.61 -7.44
C GLY A 484 11.11 -33.06 -8.76
N VAL A 485 11.65 -31.88 -9.17
CA VAL A 485 11.37 -31.27 -10.49
C VAL A 485 11.60 -32.28 -11.65
N ALA A 486 12.49 -33.22 -11.48
CA ALA A 486 12.77 -34.28 -12.45
C ALA A 486 11.53 -35.10 -12.88
N GLN A 487 10.64 -35.42 -11.94
CA GLN A 487 9.42 -36.17 -12.26
C GLN A 487 8.51 -35.38 -13.21
N TYR A 488 8.38 -34.08 -12.97
CA TYR A 488 7.57 -33.18 -13.83
C TYR A 488 8.24 -32.95 -15.19
N ALA A 489 9.57 -32.88 -15.23
CA ALA A 489 10.34 -32.84 -16.48
C ALA A 489 10.11 -34.08 -17.34
N ASP A 490 10.11 -35.28 -16.74
CA ASP A 490 9.82 -36.55 -17.45
C ASP A 490 8.38 -36.59 -18.00
N ILE A 491 7.41 -36.04 -17.25
CA ILE A 491 6.02 -35.92 -17.69
C ILE A 491 5.92 -34.99 -18.90
N LEU A 492 6.58 -33.85 -18.86
CA LEU A 492 6.59 -32.89 -19.97
C LEU A 492 7.19 -33.52 -21.24
N MET A 493 8.31 -34.25 -21.11
CA MET A 493 8.91 -34.97 -22.25
C MET A 493 7.98 -36.05 -22.84
N LYS A 494 7.24 -36.79 -22.03
CA LYS A 494 6.23 -37.75 -22.49
C LYS A 494 5.15 -37.08 -23.33
N HIS A 495 4.79 -35.84 -22.98
CA HIS A 495 3.81 -35.04 -23.73
C HIS A 495 4.43 -34.19 -24.85
N ARG A 496 5.71 -34.43 -25.20
CA ARG A 496 6.46 -33.73 -26.26
C ARG A 496 6.72 -32.22 -25.99
N PHE A 497 6.73 -31.82 -24.75
CA PHE A 497 7.19 -30.49 -24.31
C PHE A 497 8.65 -30.55 -23.86
N HIS A 498 9.32 -29.43 -23.85
CA HIS A 498 10.67 -29.31 -23.34
C HIS A 498 10.71 -29.59 -21.81
N SER A 499 11.71 -30.36 -21.35
CA SER A 499 11.84 -30.73 -19.93
C SER A 499 11.92 -29.55 -18.96
N SER A 500 12.50 -28.42 -19.39
CA SER A 500 12.62 -27.18 -18.60
C SER A 500 11.39 -26.28 -18.63
N GLY A 501 10.33 -26.65 -19.37
CA GLY A 501 9.11 -25.86 -19.46
C GLY A 501 9.14 -24.74 -20.52
N ASN A 502 10.24 -24.64 -21.30
CA ASN A 502 10.35 -23.67 -22.37
C ASN A 502 9.49 -24.06 -23.57
N ASP A 503 9.03 -23.06 -24.30
CA ASP A 503 8.31 -23.19 -25.57
C ASP A 503 8.86 -22.22 -26.62
N ILE A 504 8.70 -22.57 -27.89
CA ILE A 504 8.97 -21.69 -29.01
C ILE A 504 7.72 -20.84 -29.26
N LEU A 505 7.87 -19.53 -29.19
CA LEU A 505 6.79 -18.59 -29.43
C LEU A 505 7.02 -17.82 -30.74
N TYR A 506 5.92 -17.37 -31.31
CA TYR A 506 5.88 -16.50 -32.48
C TYR A 506 5.38 -15.13 -32.05
N ASP A 507 5.98 -14.08 -32.57
CA ASP A 507 5.58 -12.70 -32.32
C ASP A 507 4.20 -12.41 -32.95
N GLY A 508 3.26 -11.95 -32.17
CA GLY A 508 1.91 -11.65 -32.64
C GLY A 508 1.85 -10.49 -33.65
N MET A 509 2.75 -9.53 -33.50
CA MET A 509 2.79 -8.34 -34.40
C MET A 509 3.41 -8.64 -35.77
N THR A 510 4.47 -9.45 -35.79
CA THR A 510 5.22 -9.72 -37.04
C THR A 510 5.00 -11.12 -37.61
N GLY A 511 4.45 -12.03 -36.83
CA GLY A 511 4.32 -13.45 -37.19
C GLY A 511 5.61 -14.23 -37.24
N ARG A 512 6.74 -13.63 -36.86
CA ARG A 512 8.07 -14.26 -36.88
C ARG A 512 8.26 -15.10 -35.62
N GLN A 513 9.00 -16.19 -35.78
CA GLN A 513 9.45 -16.98 -34.62
C GLN A 513 10.41 -16.12 -33.80
N LEU A 514 10.25 -16.13 -32.48
CA LEU A 514 11.21 -15.51 -31.57
C LEU A 514 12.52 -16.32 -31.56
N GLU A 515 13.63 -15.62 -31.43
CA GLU A 515 14.97 -16.24 -31.48
C GLU A 515 15.32 -17.05 -30.23
N ALA A 516 14.64 -16.78 -29.11
CA ALA A 516 14.84 -17.47 -27.85
C ALA A 516 13.65 -18.36 -27.50
N GLU A 517 13.93 -19.47 -26.86
CA GLU A 517 12.92 -20.27 -26.18
C GLU A 517 12.41 -19.52 -24.93
N ILE A 518 11.11 -19.48 -24.78
CA ILE A 518 10.46 -18.72 -23.70
C ILE A 518 9.95 -19.69 -22.64
N PHE A 519 10.24 -19.39 -21.38
CA PHE A 519 9.68 -20.11 -20.25
C PHE A 519 8.18 -19.79 -20.15
N PHE A 520 7.34 -20.82 -20.26
CA PHE A 520 5.93 -20.67 -20.52
C PHE A 520 5.10 -21.74 -19.81
N GLY A 521 4.08 -21.34 -19.06
CA GLY A 521 3.18 -22.29 -18.41
C GLY A 521 2.20 -21.63 -17.45
N PRO A 522 1.25 -22.40 -16.88
CA PRO A 522 0.26 -21.89 -15.95
C PRO A 522 0.88 -21.59 -14.59
N THR A 523 0.55 -20.44 -14.06
CA THR A 523 0.92 -19.99 -12.71
C THR A 523 -0.27 -19.31 -12.05
N TYR A 524 -0.45 -19.53 -10.75
CA TYR A 524 -1.52 -18.91 -10.00
C TYR A 524 -1.20 -17.45 -9.67
N TYR A 525 -2.01 -16.54 -10.20
CA TYR A 525 -1.88 -15.10 -9.98
C TYR A 525 -3.05 -14.54 -9.18
N MET A 526 -2.76 -13.50 -8.42
CA MET A 526 -3.71 -12.80 -7.56
C MET A 526 -3.81 -11.35 -8.01
N ARG A 527 -5.02 -10.82 -8.08
CA ARG A 527 -5.25 -9.38 -8.17
C ARG A 527 -5.23 -8.80 -6.76
N LEU A 528 -4.44 -7.76 -6.53
CA LEU A 528 -4.40 -7.09 -5.24
C LEU A 528 -5.45 -5.98 -5.16
N LYS A 529 -5.89 -5.66 -3.94
CA LYS A 529 -6.89 -4.61 -3.68
C LYS A 529 -6.46 -3.19 -4.10
N HIS A 530 -5.18 -3.01 -4.45
CA HIS A 530 -4.63 -1.73 -4.88
C HIS A 530 -4.90 -1.48 -6.35
N MET A 531 -6.04 -0.87 -6.63
CA MET A 531 -6.49 -0.54 -7.98
C MET A 531 -6.23 0.93 -8.29
N VAL A 532 -5.84 1.24 -9.52
CA VAL A 532 -5.54 2.60 -9.95
C VAL A 532 -6.75 3.53 -9.81
N LYS A 533 -7.95 3.00 -10.05
CA LYS A 533 -9.21 3.75 -9.93
C LYS A 533 -9.42 4.35 -8.54
N ASP A 534 -8.96 3.68 -7.49
CA ASP A 534 -9.07 4.18 -6.11
C ASP A 534 -7.98 5.19 -5.75
N LYS A 535 -6.91 5.26 -6.54
CA LYS A 535 -5.71 6.06 -6.25
C LYS A 535 -5.58 7.29 -7.13
N ILE A 536 -6.16 7.27 -8.33
CA ILE A 536 -6.12 8.40 -9.24
C ILE A 536 -6.71 9.64 -8.56
N ASN A 537 -5.94 10.69 -8.51
CA ASN A 537 -6.36 11.96 -7.93
C ASN A 537 -6.04 13.11 -8.89
N PHE A 538 -7.01 13.99 -9.07
CA PHE A 538 -6.86 15.21 -9.85
C PHE A 538 -7.68 16.32 -9.21
N ARG A 539 -7.21 17.54 -9.37
CA ARG A 539 -7.88 18.74 -8.86
C ARG A 539 -7.56 19.93 -9.76
N THR A 540 -8.55 20.69 -10.08
CA THR A 540 -8.41 22.04 -10.67
C THR A 540 -8.61 23.08 -9.59
N GLN A 541 -9.84 23.27 -9.16
CA GLN A 541 -10.24 24.12 -8.05
C GLN A 541 -11.09 23.30 -7.08
N GLY A 542 -11.04 23.61 -5.80
CA GLY A 542 -11.77 22.86 -4.79
C GLY A 542 -11.67 23.49 -3.40
N PRO A 543 -12.19 22.82 -2.36
CA PRO A 543 -12.25 23.35 -1.01
C PRO A 543 -10.86 23.61 -0.43
N ARG A 544 -10.78 24.62 0.41
CA ARG A 544 -9.59 25.03 1.16
C ARG A 544 -9.85 24.92 2.66
N THR A 545 -8.79 24.71 3.44
CA THR A 545 -8.89 24.73 4.90
C THR A 545 -9.22 26.14 5.40
N ALA A 546 -10.06 26.25 6.40
CA ALA A 546 -10.45 27.55 6.95
C ALA A 546 -9.26 28.27 7.61
N LEU A 547 -8.41 27.55 8.33
CA LEU A 547 -7.29 28.11 9.09
C LEU A 547 -6.15 28.58 8.17
N THR A 548 -5.63 27.71 7.33
CA THR A 548 -4.43 27.99 6.52
C THR A 548 -4.74 28.44 5.10
N ARG A 549 -5.99 28.33 4.66
CA ARG A 549 -6.47 28.60 3.29
C ARG A 549 -5.74 27.79 2.22
N GLN A 550 -5.03 26.74 2.62
CA GLN A 550 -4.39 25.81 1.70
C GLN A 550 -5.40 24.81 1.15
N PRO A 551 -5.18 24.23 -0.03
CA PRO A 551 -6.00 23.13 -0.52
C PRO A 551 -6.10 22.02 0.50
N VAL A 552 -7.29 21.48 0.74
CA VAL A 552 -7.46 20.32 1.60
C VAL A 552 -6.73 19.10 1.01
N SER A 553 -6.36 18.14 1.84
CA SER A 553 -5.74 16.88 1.42
C SER A 553 -6.78 15.77 1.27
N GLY A 554 -6.46 14.78 0.45
CA GLY A 554 -7.28 13.57 0.28
C GLY A 554 -8.19 13.60 -0.94
N ARG A 555 -8.18 12.51 -1.69
CA ARG A 555 -8.98 12.31 -2.90
C ARG A 555 -10.48 12.51 -2.65
N ALA A 556 -10.98 11.96 -1.52
CA ALA A 556 -12.40 12.02 -1.18
C ALA A 556 -12.93 13.43 -0.91
N ASN A 557 -12.04 14.36 -0.56
CA ASN A 557 -12.37 15.74 -0.25
C ASN A 557 -12.11 16.69 -1.42
N ASP A 558 -11.89 16.15 -2.61
CA ASP A 558 -11.44 16.96 -3.77
C ASP A 558 -10.14 17.72 -3.48
N GLY A 559 -9.24 17.04 -2.78
CA GLY A 559 -8.01 17.61 -2.26
C GLY A 559 -6.93 17.78 -3.33
N GLY A 560 -5.95 18.64 -3.01
CA GLY A 560 -4.79 18.90 -3.83
C GLY A 560 -3.72 17.81 -3.72
N LEU A 561 -2.75 17.86 -4.61
CA LEU A 561 -1.53 17.07 -4.56
C LEU A 561 -0.47 17.85 -3.80
N ARG A 562 0.27 17.14 -2.93
CA ARG A 562 1.29 17.77 -2.09
C ARG A 562 2.65 17.76 -2.80
N ILE A 563 3.27 18.92 -2.88
CA ILE A 563 4.72 19.04 -3.10
C ILE A 563 5.36 19.03 -1.72
N GLY A 564 6.06 17.96 -1.38
CA GLY A 564 6.74 17.83 -0.10
C GLY A 564 8.00 18.68 -0.03
N GLU A 565 8.66 18.67 1.13
CA GLU A 565 9.90 19.42 1.35
C GLU A 565 11.05 18.92 0.45
N MET A 566 11.16 17.60 0.27
CA MET A 566 12.19 17.01 -0.59
C MET A 566 11.97 17.34 -2.08
N GLU A 567 10.73 17.36 -2.55
CA GLU A 567 10.39 17.79 -3.91
C GLU A 567 10.65 19.27 -4.12
N ARG A 568 10.41 20.12 -3.11
CA ARG A 568 10.79 21.54 -3.11
C ARG A 568 12.31 21.69 -3.27
N ASP A 569 13.09 20.92 -2.51
CA ASP A 569 14.55 20.95 -2.57
C ASP A 569 15.07 20.52 -3.96
N GLY A 570 14.43 19.52 -4.56
CA GLY A 570 14.68 19.13 -5.93
C GLY A 570 14.40 20.25 -6.94
N LEU A 571 13.28 20.96 -6.81
CA LEU A 571 12.94 22.09 -7.68
C LEU A 571 13.92 23.26 -7.51
N ILE A 572 14.37 23.54 -6.29
CA ILE A 572 15.37 24.54 -6.00
C ILE A 572 16.70 24.17 -6.65
N SER A 573 17.14 22.92 -6.54
CA SER A 573 18.39 22.45 -7.12
C SER A 573 18.41 22.54 -8.65
N HIS A 574 17.26 22.40 -9.29
CA HIS A 574 17.09 22.61 -10.74
C HIS A 574 16.99 24.07 -11.15
N GLY A 575 16.92 25.03 -10.21
CA GLY A 575 16.75 26.44 -10.49
C GLY A 575 15.37 26.81 -11.06
N ALA A 576 14.35 25.95 -10.91
CA ALA A 576 13.01 26.15 -11.46
C ALA A 576 12.18 27.11 -10.57
N VAL A 577 12.63 28.37 -10.45
CA VAL A 577 12.05 29.37 -9.53
C VAL A 577 10.63 29.73 -9.92
N SER A 578 10.33 29.91 -11.19
CA SER A 578 8.99 30.25 -11.68
C SER A 578 7.98 29.14 -11.35
N MET A 579 8.35 27.86 -11.55
CA MET A 579 7.50 26.74 -11.19
C MET A 579 7.27 26.66 -9.68
N LEU A 580 8.33 26.91 -8.89
CA LEU A 580 8.23 26.92 -7.43
C LEU A 580 7.29 28.02 -6.96
N THR A 581 7.45 29.23 -7.49
CA THR A 581 6.57 30.38 -7.16
C THR A 581 5.12 30.12 -7.53
N GLU A 582 4.85 29.60 -8.72
CA GLU A 582 3.51 29.22 -9.14
C GLU A 582 2.90 28.15 -8.22
N SER A 583 3.66 27.13 -7.88
CA SER A 583 3.21 26.01 -7.05
C SER A 583 2.87 26.46 -5.62
N MET A 584 3.67 27.36 -5.04
CA MET A 584 3.49 27.84 -3.66
C MET A 584 2.50 28.98 -3.55
N MET A 585 2.23 29.70 -4.62
CA MET A 585 1.32 30.86 -4.63
C MET A 585 0.03 30.55 -5.36
N GLU A 586 0.06 30.50 -6.69
CA GLU A 586 -1.14 30.41 -7.54
C GLU A 586 -1.92 29.12 -7.29
N ARG A 587 -1.22 28.00 -7.19
CA ARG A 587 -1.83 26.68 -6.93
C ARG A 587 -2.14 26.42 -5.46
N SER A 588 -1.62 27.24 -4.54
CA SER A 588 -1.76 27.05 -3.10
C SER A 588 -2.51 28.23 -2.45
N ASP A 589 -1.87 28.96 -1.56
CA ASP A 589 -2.47 29.92 -0.67
C ASP A 589 -2.00 31.37 -0.91
N LYS A 590 -1.90 31.76 -2.16
CA LYS A 590 -1.59 33.14 -2.54
C LYS A 590 -2.47 34.14 -1.79
N TYR A 591 -1.85 35.12 -1.17
CA TYR A 591 -2.49 36.16 -0.42
C TYR A 591 -1.79 37.52 -0.62
N TYR A 592 -2.54 38.57 -0.67
CA TYR A 592 -2.03 39.91 -0.70
C TYR A 592 -2.09 40.52 0.70
N MET A 593 -0.94 40.78 1.27
CA MET A 593 -0.79 41.30 2.61
C MET A 593 -0.35 42.74 2.56
N ALA A 594 -1.08 43.61 3.23
CA ALA A 594 -0.69 44.99 3.38
C ALA A 594 0.26 45.15 4.56
N VAL A 595 1.36 45.85 4.35
CA VAL A 595 2.42 46.05 5.35
C VAL A 595 2.65 47.54 5.50
N CYS A 596 2.76 48.00 6.73
CA CYS A 596 3.17 49.39 7.02
C CYS A 596 4.68 49.51 6.83
N ASN A 597 5.12 50.39 5.93
CA ASN A 597 6.54 50.56 5.61
C ASN A 597 7.37 51.07 6.81
N LYS A 598 6.77 51.88 7.67
CA LYS A 598 7.45 52.44 8.84
C LYS A 598 7.66 51.45 9.96
N THR A 599 6.75 50.52 10.18
CA THR A 599 6.78 49.59 11.29
C THR A 599 7.11 48.18 10.89
N GLY A 600 6.95 47.81 9.62
CA GLY A 600 7.09 46.42 9.14
C GLY A 600 6.02 45.44 9.63
N LEU A 601 4.95 45.97 10.27
CA LEU A 601 3.85 45.18 10.77
C LEU A 601 2.73 45.06 9.71
N ILE A 602 1.89 44.00 9.87
CA ILE A 602 0.72 43.82 9.03
C ILE A 602 -0.26 45.00 9.27
N ALA A 603 -0.64 45.68 8.21
CA ALA A 603 -1.65 46.74 8.26
C ALA A 603 -3.07 46.15 8.35
N VAL A 604 -3.93 46.83 9.06
CA VAL A 604 -5.36 46.51 9.13
C VAL A 604 -6.02 46.92 7.84
N TYR A 605 -6.67 46.01 7.16
CA TYR A 605 -7.37 46.20 5.91
C TYR A 605 -8.85 45.85 6.04
N ASN A 606 -9.72 46.81 5.70
CA ASN A 606 -11.16 46.62 5.67
C ASN A 606 -11.66 46.83 4.23
N PRO A 607 -12.05 45.76 3.50
CA PRO A 607 -12.50 45.85 2.13
C PRO A 607 -13.85 46.57 1.98
N ASP A 608 -14.76 46.42 2.95
CA ASP A 608 -16.11 47.02 2.87
C ASP A 608 -16.06 48.54 2.93
N LYS A 609 -15.07 49.08 3.64
CA LYS A 609 -14.87 50.51 3.82
C LYS A 609 -13.76 51.09 2.98
N ASN A 610 -13.08 50.23 2.18
CA ASN A 610 -11.88 50.62 1.43
C ASN A 610 -10.86 51.37 2.31
N LEU A 611 -10.53 50.78 3.43
CA LEU A 611 -9.75 51.40 4.48
C LEU A 611 -8.52 50.58 4.85
N PHE A 612 -7.38 51.23 4.85
CA PHE A 612 -6.15 50.75 5.48
C PHE A 612 -5.84 51.53 6.76
N MET A 613 -5.26 50.85 7.73
CA MET A 613 -4.76 51.44 8.97
C MET A 613 -3.55 50.69 9.48
N SER A 614 -2.49 51.41 9.82
CA SER A 614 -1.38 50.84 10.56
C SER A 614 -1.74 50.79 12.04
N PRO A 615 -1.49 49.65 12.73
CA PRO A 615 -1.77 49.56 14.16
C PRO A 615 -0.91 50.46 15.04
N MET A 616 0.26 50.87 14.55
CA MET A 616 1.28 51.50 15.39
C MET A 616 1.70 52.91 14.94
N ALA A 617 1.67 53.21 13.66
CA ALA A 617 2.27 54.44 13.13
C ALA A 617 1.35 55.31 12.33
N ASP A 618 0.61 54.75 11.37
CA ASP A 618 -0.12 55.54 10.40
C ASP A 618 -1.64 55.54 10.68
N GLY A 619 -2.28 56.63 10.37
CA GLY A 619 -3.72 56.77 10.46
C GLY A 619 -4.46 56.08 9.31
N PRO A 620 -5.78 56.16 9.30
CA PRO A 620 -6.59 55.55 8.27
C PRO A 620 -6.37 56.19 6.89
N LEU A 621 -6.26 55.32 5.89
CA LEU A 621 -6.17 55.69 4.47
C LEU A 621 -7.37 55.13 3.73
N GLN A 622 -7.99 55.91 2.87
CA GLN A 622 -9.01 55.44 1.92
C GLN A 622 -8.39 55.25 0.54
N TYR A 623 -8.81 54.19 -0.13
CA TYR A 623 -8.33 53.87 -1.45
C TYR A 623 -9.48 53.42 -2.37
N SER A 624 -9.26 53.49 -3.68
CA SER A 624 -10.10 52.91 -4.72
C SER A 624 -9.33 51.80 -5.43
N GLY A 625 -10.06 50.87 -6.03
CA GLY A 625 -9.47 49.70 -6.70
C GLY A 625 -9.48 48.44 -5.87
N SER A 626 -8.86 47.40 -6.39
CA SER A 626 -8.80 46.08 -5.78
C SER A 626 -7.35 45.72 -5.43
N LEU A 627 -7.17 45.14 -4.28
CA LEU A 627 -5.90 44.54 -3.86
C LEU A 627 -5.40 43.44 -4.81
N THR A 628 -6.31 42.76 -5.49
CA THR A 628 -6.01 41.62 -6.34
C THR A 628 -5.64 41.99 -7.78
N GLU A 629 -5.95 43.23 -8.20
CA GLU A 629 -5.82 43.70 -9.58
C GLU A 629 -4.66 44.67 -9.80
N ASP A 630 -3.82 44.91 -8.80
CA ASP A 630 -2.69 45.87 -8.80
C ASP A 630 -3.04 47.29 -9.25
N ASN A 631 -4.35 47.65 -9.18
CA ASN A 631 -4.87 48.95 -9.59
C ASN A 631 -5.27 49.83 -8.41
N LEU A 632 -4.64 49.66 -7.27
CA LEU A 632 -4.92 50.35 -6.05
C LEU A 632 -4.52 51.82 -6.13
N ALA A 633 -5.47 52.75 -5.96
CA ALA A 633 -5.22 54.18 -5.91
C ALA A 633 -5.66 54.74 -4.56
N VAL A 634 -4.86 55.59 -3.94
CA VAL A 634 -5.17 56.23 -2.68
C VAL A 634 -6.11 57.45 -2.92
N GLU A 635 -7.33 57.40 -2.40
CA GLU A 635 -8.31 58.47 -2.53
C GLU A 635 -8.13 59.58 -1.47
N ARG A 636 -7.96 59.18 -0.21
CA ARG A 636 -7.75 60.08 0.90
C ARG A 636 -6.58 59.71 1.75
N VAL A 637 -5.73 60.65 2.01
CA VAL A 637 -4.56 60.55 2.86
C VAL A 637 -4.80 61.39 4.13
N THR A 638 -4.64 60.71 5.29
CA THR A 638 -4.67 61.48 6.56
C THR A 638 -3.33 62.14 6.81
N LYS A 639 -3.28 63.03 7.80
CA LYS A 639 -2.04 63.63 8.27
C LYS A 639 -1.03 62.63 8.89
N HIS A 640 -1.46 61.42 9.15
CA HIS A 640 -0.66 60.39 9.80
C HIS A 640 0.15 59.51 8.84
N GLY A 641 0.02 59.72 7.55
CA GLY A 641 0.87 59.06 6.56
C GLY A 641 0.13 58.19 5.57
N ARG A 642 0.89 57.64 4.64
CA ARG A 642 0.41 56.86 3.50
C ARG A 642 1.34 55.68 3.15
N ASP A 643 2.32 55.46 4.00
CA ASP A 643 3.42 54.53 3.69
C ASP A 643 3.03 53.08 4.01
N PHE A 644 2.44 52.43 3.03
CA PHE A 644 2.16 50.99 3.08
C PHE A 644 2.53 50.37 1.74
N SER A 645 2.87 49.08 1.80
CA SER A 645 3.16 48.25 0.66
C SER A 645 2.27 47.02 0.66
N ILE A 646 1.90 46.57 -0.54
CA ILE A 646 1.16 45.35 -0.72
C ILE A 646 2.16 44.29 -1.15
N VAL A 647 2.26 43.20 -0.36
CA VAL A 647 3.18 42.13 -0.57
C VAL A 647 2.40 40.85 -0.90
N ARG A 648 2.82 40.16 -1.96
CA ARG A 648 2.28 38.90 -2.37
C ARG A 648 3.00 37.78 -1.61
N VAL A 649 2.33 37.09 -0.71
CA VAL A 649 2.88 36.08 0.17
C VAL A 649 1.94 34.88 0.29
N PRO A 650 2.42 33.70 0.70
CA PRO A 650 1.56 32.63 1.13
C PRO A 650 0.75 33.04 2.37
N TYR A 651 -0.53 32.67 2.42
CA TYR A 651 -1.38 32.99 3.58
C TYR A 651 -0.84 32.36 4.89
N ALA A 652 -0.21 31.19 4.78
CA ALA A 652 0.45 30.53 5.92
C ALA A 652 1.51 31.43 6.59
N LEU A 653 2.25 32.25 5.83
CA LEU A 653 3.20 33.19 6.40
C LEU A 653 2.48 34.29 7.19
N LYS A 654 1.39 34.83 6.67
CA LYS A 654 0.57 35.81 7.38
C LYS A 654 0.02 35.24 8.68
N LEU A 655 -0.47 33.99 8.65
CA LEU A 655 -0.95 33.26 9.81
C LEU A 655 0.17 33.08 10.85
N LEU A 656 1.35 32.64 10.41
CA LEU A 656 2.52 32.44 11.27
C LEU A 656 2.92 33.74 11.99
N ILE A 657 2.95 34.86 11.26
CA ILE A 657 3.27 36.17 11.86
C ILE A 657 2.27 36.51 13.00
N GLN A 658 0.99 36.26 12.76
CA GLN A 658 -0.03 36.53 13.75
C GLN A 658 -0.02 35.58 14.95
N GLU A 659 0.25 34.28 14.69
CA GLU A 659 0.38 33.29 15.76
C GLU A 659 1.60 33.57 16.64
N LEU A 660 2.74 33.94 16.05
CA LEU A 660 3.93 34.34 16.81
C LEU A 660 3.67 35.57 17.69
N GLN A 661 2.89 36.53 17.20
CA GLN A 661 2.52 37.71 18.00
C GLN A 661 1.74 37.31 19.25
N THR A 662 0.92 36.26 19.23
CA THR A 662 0.17 35.79 20.40
C THR A 662 1.05 35.26 21.51
N ILE A 663 2.26 34.77 21.17
CA ILE A 663 3.26 34.29 22.12
C ILE A 663 4.37 35.33 22.38
N ASN A 664 4.09 36.62 22.10
CA ASN A 664 4.99 37.75 22.29
C ASN A 664 6.25 37.74 21.40
N VAL A 665 6.20 37.06 20.26
CA VAL A 665 7.26 37.09 19.25
C VAL A 665 6.75 37.87 18.06
N VAL A 666 7.33 39.04 17.79
CA VAL A 666 6.91 39.93 16.68
C VAL A 666 7.86 39.76 15.51
N MET A 667 7.35 39.24 14.41
CA MET A 667 8.02 39.27 13.11
C MET A 667 7.69 40.61 12.43
N ARG A 668 8.73 41.30 11.95
CA ARG A 668 8.57 42.49 11.18
C ARG A 668 9.17 42.34 9.80
N ILE A 669 8.51 42.85 8.79
CA ILE A 669 9.04 42.90 7.44
C ILE A 669 9.98 44.10 7.35
N ILE A 670 11.20 43.85 6.90
CA ILE A 670 12.18 44.92 6.66
C ILE A 670 11.82 45.62 5.38
N THR A 671 11.66 46.93 5.50
CA THR A 671 11.38 47.85 4.40
C THR A 671 12.46 48.92 4.36
N ASP A 672 12.55 49.67 3.26
CA ASP A 672 13.52 50.75 3.15
C ASP A 672 13.34 51.83 4.22
N ASP A 673 12.11 52.03 4.67
CA ASP A 673 11.74 53.07 5.67
C ASP A 673 12.00 52.64 7.12
N ASN A 674 12.09 51.33 7.40
CA ASN A 674 12.23 50.82 8.77
C ASN A 674 13.58 50.14 9.05
N ILE A 675 14.48 50.09 8.08
CA ILE A 675 15.75 49.41 8.19
C ILE A 675 16.58 49.96 9.37
N ASP A 676 16.53 51.26 9.62
CA ASP A 676 17.24 51.92 10.71
C ASP A 676 16.67 51.52 12.11
N GLN A 677 15.46 51.04 12.19
CA GLN A 677 14.84 50.57 13.44
C GLN A 677 15.50 49.28 13.97
N ILE A 678 16.11 48.47 13.08
CA ILE A 678 16.81 47.23 13.46
C ILE A 678 18.03 47.56 14.32
N GLU A 679 18.71 48.66 13.99
CA GLU A 679 19.85 49.14 14.79
C GLU A 679 19.42 49.63 16.19
N ASN A 680 18.29 50.27 16.28
CA ASN A 680 17.75 50.83 17.52
C ASN A 680 17.07 49.78 18.43
N MET A 681 16.72 48.62 17.92
CA MET A 681 16.13 47.52 18.69
C MET A 681 17.17 46.68 19.44
N SER A 682 18.42 46.83 19.15
CA SER A 682 19.48 46.15 19.89
C SER A 682 19.68 46.78 21.27
N PHE A 683 19.04 46.25 22.28
CA PHE A 683 19.30 46.60 23.70
C PHE A 683 20.69 46.12 24.16
N SER A 684 21.31 45.18 23.48
CA SER A 684 22.69 44.76 23.72
C SER A 684 23.62 45.54 22.83
N LYS A 685 24.34 46.45 23.37
CA LYS A 685 25.42 47.19 22.69
C LYS A 685 26.55 46.26 22.17
N GLN A 686 26.29 44.95 22.09
CA GLN A 686 27.25 43.92 21.67
C GLN A 686 27.26 43.73 20.14
N VAL A 687 26.24 44.12 19.43
CA VAL A 687 26.26 44.11 17.95
C VAL A 687 26.50 45.54 17.49
N VAL A 688 27.74 45.91 17.43
CA VAL A 688 28.17 47.16 16.79
C VAL A 688 28.27 46.86 15.29
N LEU A 689 27.28 47.27 14.55
CA LEU A 689 27.44 47.34 13.11
C LEU A 689 28.40 48.48 12.81
N ASP A 690 29.45 48.23 12.09
CA ASP A 690 30.45 49.25 11.68
C ASP A 690 29.84 50.40 10.88
N LYS A 691 28.68 50.14 10.28
CA LYS A 691 27.89 51.11 9.50
C LYS A 691 26.38 50.84 9.75
N PRO A 692 25.51 51.89 9.66
CA PRO A 692 24.08 51.71 9.62
C PRO A 692 23.63 50.71 8.57
N MET A 693 22.66 49.87 8.93
CA MET A 693 22.18 48.79 8.04
C MET A 693 21.78 49.29 6.66
N LYS A 694 21.22 50.47 6.60
CA LYS A 694 20.86 51.13 5.33
C LYS A 694 22.06 51.28 4.40
N LYS A 695 23.24 51.71 4.92
CA LYS A 695 24.48 51.78 4.13
C LYS A 695 24.99 50.43 3.65
N TYR A 696 24.78 49.38 4.41
CA TYR A 696 25.10 48.00 3.97
C TYR A 696 24.27 47.59 2.77
N VAL A 697 22.95 47.90 2.81
CA VAL A 697 22.05 47.58 1.68
C VAL A 697 22.42 48.42 0.46
N GLU A 698 22.66 49.75 0.63
CA GLU A 698 23.07 50.62 -0.46
C GLU A 698 24.40 50.13 -1.08
N GLU A 699 25.39 49.71 -0.27
CA GLU A 699 26.67 49.18 -0.76
C GLU A 699 26.53 47.83 -1.49
N ILE A 700 25.56 46.98 -1.03
CA ILE A 700 25.25 45.71 -1.72
C ILE A 700 24.55 46.00 -3.05
N ASP A 701 23.56 46.90 -3.08
CA ASP A 701 22.87 47.29 -4.29
C ASP A 701 23.79 47.95 -5.29
N GLU A 702 24.74 48.80 -4.84
CA GLU A 702 25.77 49.34 -5.69
C GLU A 702 26.68 48.27 -6.28
N LYS A 703 27.08 47.26 -5.47
CA LYS A 703 27.88 46.11 -5.92
C LYS A 703 27.13 45.28 -6.95
N ILE A 704 25.87 44.95 -6.65
CA ILE A 704 25.00 44.21 -7.58
C ILE A 704 24.85 44.97 -8.90
N ASN A 705 24.50 46.27 -8.83
CA ASN A 705 24.35 47.12 -10.01
C ASN A 705 25.68 47.28 -10.80
N LYS A 706 26.81 47.30 -10.14
CA LYS A 706 28.13 47.31 -10.77
C LYS A 706 28.40 46.00 -11.46
N THR A 707 28.16 44.88 -10.80
CA THR A 707 28.31 43.54 -11.38
C THR A 707 27.37 43.33 -12.59
N ILE A 708 26.14 43.83 -12.51
CA ILE A 708 25.21 43.79 -13.64
C ILE A 708 25.70 44.64 -14.80
N LYS A 709 26.30 45.81 -14.53
CA LYS A 709 26.89 46.68 -15.58
C LYS A 709 28.16 46.09 -16.17
N GLU A 710 28.95 45.36 -15.42
CA GLU A 710 30.13 44.64 -15.90
C GLU A 710 29.79 43.41 -16.73
N ILE A 711 28.64 42.78 -16.48
CA ILE A 711 28.10 41.63 -17.27
C ILE A 711 27.50 42.15 -18.60
N VAL A 712 26.98 43.38 -18.63
CA VAL A 712 26.47 44.05 -19.85
C VAL A 712 27.63 44.81 -20.54
N VAL A 713 28.63 44.11 -20.99
CA VAL A 713 29.64 44.65 -21.92
C VAL A 713 28.95 44.82 -23.27
N PRO A 714 28.98 46.03 -23.88
CA PRO A 714 28.43 46.22 -25.21
C PRO A 714 29.22 45.39 -26.20
N VAL A 715 28.58 44.45 -26.84
CA VAL A 715 29.12 43.70 -27.97
C VAL A 715 29.43 44.70 -29.08
N SER A 716 30.70 44.92 -29.32
CA SER A 716 31.13 45.66 -30.50
C SER A 716 30.69 44.89 -31.75
N PRO A 717 30.26 45.57 -32.81
CA PRO A 717 29.73 44.94 -34.00
C PRO A 717 30.85 44.10 -34.67
N THR A 718 30.60 42.81 -34.75
CA THR A 718 31.45 41.84 -35.50
C THR A 718 31.44 42.18 -36.97
N PRO A 719 32.59 42.19 -37.64
CA PRO A 719 32.67 42.34 -39.09
C PRO A 719 32.07 41.12 -39.78
N SER A 720 31.35 41.37 -40.87
CA SER A 720 30.68 40.38 -41.68
C SER A 720 31.65 39.31 -42.20
N PRO A 721 31.31 38.02 -42.19
CA PRO A 721 32.18 36.94 -42.62
C PRO A 721 32.35 36.96 -44.16
N SER A 722 33.58 36.89 -44.62
CA SER A 722 33.93 36.57 -45.99
C SER A 722 33.65 35.15 -46.34
N PRO A 723 33.29 34.80 -47.60
CA PRO A 723 32.87 33.44 -47.96
C PRO A 723 34.06 32.46 -47.91
N ILE A 724 33.82 31.35 -47.20
CA ILE A 724 34.77 30.23 -47.10
C ILE A 724 34.67 29.35 -48.35
N ILE A 725 35.72 29.19 -49.08
CA ILE A 725 35.89 28.23 -50.16
C ILE A 725 36.25 26.88 -49.53
N LEU A 726 35.41 25.90 -49.78
CA LEU A 726 35.60 24.51 -49.36
C LEU A 726 36.57 23.80 -50.31
N SER A 727 37.67 23.26 -49.79
CA SER A 727 38.53 22.29 -50.47
C SER A 727 38.31 20.87 -49.87
N PRO A 728 38.50 19.80 -50.68
CA PRO A 728 38.03 18.45 -50.33
C PRO A 728 38.99 17.68 -49.39
N PRO A 729 38.54 16.62 -48.74
CA PRO A 729 39.27 15.92 -47.70
C PRO A 729 40.34 14.95 -48.29
N THR A 730 41.52 14.96 -47.76
CA THR A 730 42.53 13.92 -47.92
C THR A 730 42.60 13.03 -46.70
N GLY A 731 42.66 11.75 -46.96
CA GLY A 731 42.54 10.64 -46.03
C GLY A 731 43.70 10.40 -45.05
N PRO A 732 43.73 9.26 -44.39
CA PRO A 732 44.29 9.13 -43.04
C PRO A 732 45.81 8.80 -43.00
N ARG A 733 46.50 9.24 -41.98
CA ARG A 733 47.83 8.75 -41.60
C ARG A 733 47.81 8.21 -40.14
N TYR A 734 48.23 6.96 -40.04
CA TYR A 734 48.72 6.30 -38.86
C TYR A 734 49.97 6.92 -38.31
N VAL A 735 50.14 7.03 -37.01
CA VAL A 735 51.39 6.89 -36.23
C VAL A 735 51.02 6.75 -34.75
N ASP A 736 51.27 5.67 -34.22
CA ASP A 736 52.22 5.03 -33.27
C ASP A 736 52.26 5.55 -31.82
N ASP A 737 52.28 4.56 -30.96
CA ASP A 737 52.34 4.50 -29.50
C ASP A 737 53.42 5.37 -28.81
N SER A 738 53.07 5.97 -27.71
CA SER A 738 53.90 6.00 -26.50
C SER A 738 53.08 6.51 -25.29
N TRP A 739 52.96 5.63 -24.35
CA TRP A 739 52.46 5.90 -22.99
C TRP A 739 53.46 6.71 -22.22
N GLU A 740 53.09 7.88 -21.71
CA GLU A 740 53.45 8.38 -20.38
C GLU A 740 52.88 9.78 -20.12
N ASN A 741 52.34 9.92 -18.89
CA ASN A 741 51.94 11.16 -18.22
C ASN A 741 50.52 11.66 -18.47
N THR A 742 49.64 11.21 -17.60
CA THR A 742 48.35 11.81 -17.29
C THR A 742 48.51 13.20 -16.68
N PRO A 743 47.89 14.25 -17.19
CA PRO A 743 47.54 15.41 -16.39
C PRO A 743 46.09 15.35 -15.97
N VAL A 744 45.90 15.70 -14.71
CA VAL A 744 44.64 15.87 -13.98
C VAL A 744 43.69 16.73 -14.83
N SER A 745 42.47 16.24 -15.00
CA SER A 745 41.37 16.96 -15.63
C SER A 745 41.03 18.25 -14.89
N PRO A 746 40.85 19.39 -15.56
CA PRO A 746 40.34 20.59 -14.92
C PRO A 746 38.88 20.45 -14.52
N PRO A 747 38.44 21.18 -13.50
CA PRO A 747 37.08 21.09 -13.00
C PRO A 747 36.07 21.53 -14.07
N TYR A 748 35.00 20.76 -14.16
CA TYR A 748 33.85 21.00 -15.02
C TYR A 748 33.24 22.37 -14.71
N VAL A 749 33.29 23.30 -15.65
CA VAL A 749 32.50 24.53 -15.62
C VAL A 749 31.26 24.32 -16.48
N PRO A 750 30.05 24.39 -15.93
CA PRO A 750 28.85 24.28 -16.74
C PRO A 750 28.71 25.50 -17.62
N VAL A 751 28.74 25.29 -18.92
CA VAL A 751 28.41 26.32 -19.91
C VAL A 751 26.87 26.40 -19.93
N SER A 752 26.34 27.55 -19.48
CA SER A 752 24.94 27.88 -19.64
C SER A 752 24.61 28.05 -21.12
N PRO A 753 23.50 27.52 -21.63
CA PRO A 753 23.09 27.77 -23.00
C PRO A 753 22.79 29.26 -23.21
N GLU A 754 23.25 29.80 -24.28
CA GLU A 754 23.01 31.19 -24.71
C GLU A 754 21.50 31.48 -24.76
N TYR A 755 21.12 32.54 -24.07
CA TYR A 755 19.79 33.13 -24.10
C TYR A 755 19.55 33.77 -25.46
N VAL A 756 18.65 33.19 -26.24
CA VAL A 756 18.14 33.83 -27.49
C VAL A 756 17.03 34.81 -27.05
N PRO A 757 17.17 36.11 -27.32
CA PRO A 757 16.11 37.05 -26.95
C PRO A 757 14.84 36.76 -27.76
N GLU A 758 13.73 36.62 -27.09
CA GLU A 758 12.39 36.51 -27.67
C GLU A 758 12.09 37.76 -28.51
N LEU A 759 11.62 37.52 -29.72
CA LEU A 759 10.99 38.55 -30.54
C LEU A 759 9.75 39.10 -29.82
N PRO A 760 9.46 40.40 -29.88
CA PRO A 760 8.33 41.00 -29.22
C PRO A 760 7.01 40.39 -29.73
N LEU A 761 6.20 39.90 -28.79
CA LEU A 761 4.85 39.44 -29.05
C LEU A 761 4.00 40.57 -29.67
N PRO A 762 3.18 40.29 -30.67
CA PRO A 762 2.27 41.28 -31.21
C PRO A 762 1.25 41.68 -30.12
N GLN A 763 1.04 43.02 -30.00
CA GLN A 763 0.04 43.60 -29.12
C GLN A 763 -1.35 43.14 -29.55
N TYR A 764 -2.00 42.44 -28.63
CA TYR A 764 -3.40 42.09 -28.76
C TYR A 764 -4.27 43.33 -28.59
N ALA A 765 -5.08 43.63 -29.59
CA ALA A 765 -6.16 44.60 -29.50
C ALA A 765 -7.29 44.04 -28.63
N PRO A 766 -7.95 44.87 -27.81
CA PRO A 766 -9.04 44.45 -26.98
C PRO A 766 -10.35 44.47 -27.77
N ASP A 767 -10.78 43.31 -28.30
CA ASP A 767 -12.19 43.10 -28.68
C ASP A 767 -12.43 41.61 -28.82
N SER A 768 -12.87 40.96 -27.72
CA SER A 768 -13.48 39.65 -27.75
C SER A 768 -15.00 39.84 -27.75
N PRO A 769 -15.72 39.27 -28.72
CA PRO A 769 -17.16 39.20 -28.65
C PRO A 769 -17.65 38.21 -27.60
N PRO A 770 -18.88 38.34 -27.10
CA PRO A 770 -19.40 37.57 -25.99
C PRO A 770 -19.67 36.11 -26.38
N TYR A 771 -19.54 35.28 -25.41
CA TYR A 771 -19.85 33.85 -25.42
C TYR A 771 -21.10 33.54 -26.22
N ALA A 772 -20.97 32.71 -27.24
CA ALA A 772 -22.08 32.07 -27.95
C ALA A 772 -22.57 30.86 -27.17
N SER A 773 -23.88 30.80 -26.99
CA SER A 773 -24.65 29.75 -26.34
C SER A 773 -24.44 28.39 -26.95
N GLU A 774 -24.33 27.38 -26.09
CA GLU A 774 -24.33 25.95 -26.43
C GLU A 774 -25.50 25.60 -27.35
N ILE A 775 -25.20 25.09 -28.52
CA ILE A 775 -26.17 24.38 -29.39
C ILE A 775 -25.98 22.90 -29.12
N LYS A 776 -26.99 22.26 -28.56
CA LYS A 776 -27.13 20.83 -28.41
C LYS A 776 -27.33 20.19 -29.80
N GLY A 777 -26.31 19.51 -30.28
CA GLY A 777 -26.35 18.62 -31.43
C GLY A 777 -24.95 18.11 -31.65
N GLY A 778 -24.75 16.78 -31.56
CA GLY A 778 -23.47 16.06 -31.48
C GLY A 778 -22.50 16.33 -32.63
N GLY A 779 -21.89 17.50 -32.66
CA GLY A 779 -20.88 17.87 -33.64
C GLY A 779 -19.57 18.17 -32.90
N LYS A 780 -18.50 17.46 -33.22
CA LYS A 780 -17.15 17.83 -32.81
C LYS A 780 -16.70 19.06 -33.57
N LEU A 781 -16.17 20.05 -32.86
CA LEU A 781 -15.51 21.22 -33.46
C LEU A 781 -14.15 20.79 -34.03
N TYR A 782 -13.95 21.01 -35.32
CA TYR A 782 -12.67 20.81 -36.01
C TYR A 782 -11.94 22.14 -36.11
N GLN A 783 -10.59 22.10 -35.93
CA GLN A 783 -9.73 23.26 -36.02
C GLN A 783 -8.94 23.27 -37.34
N VAL A 784 -8.51 24.43 -37.78
CA VAL A 784 -7.65 24.55 -38.95
C VAL A 784 -6.34 23.81 -38.70
N GLY A 785 -6.02 22.88 -39.60
CA GLY A 785 -4.86 21.98 -39.45
C GLY A 785 -5.19 20.56 -39.03
N ASP A 786 -6.42 20.26 -38.59
CA ASP A 786 -6.83 18.90 -38.25
C ASP A 786 -6.83 17.98 -39.49
N THR A 787 -6.39 16.76 -39.31
CA THR A 787 -6.42 15.74 -40.34
C THR A 787 -7.69 14.90 -40.20
N VAL A 788 -8.46 14.81 -41.26
CA VAL A 788 -9.79 14.19 -41.27
C VAL A 788 -9.93 13.16 -42.40
N HIS A 789 -10.83 12.19 -42.20
CA HIS A 789 -11.22 11.22 -43.25
C HIS A 789 -12.64 11.50 -43.75
N LEU A 790 -12.83 11.38 -45.02
CA LEU A 790 -14.18 11.45 -45.62
C LEU A 790 -14.85 10.09 -45.68
N ASN A 791 -16.08 10.00 -45.21
CA ASN A 791 -16.91 8.78 -45.29
C ASN A 791 -17.23 8.35 -46.73
N SER A 792 -17.31 9.30 -47.63
CA SER A 792 -17.67 9.09 -49.05
C SER A 792 -16.51 8.65 -49.92
N TYR A 793 -15.25 8.73 -49.43
CA TYR A 793 -14.06 8.45 -50.24
C TYR A 793 -13.46 7.08 -49.97
N LYS A 794 -13.42 6.20 -50.95
CA LYS A 794 -12.92 4.80 -50.86
C LYS A 794 -11.50 4.57 -51.38
N GLY A 795 -10.62 5.58 -51.42
CA GLY A 795 -9.24 5.45 -51.88
C GLY A 795 -8.24 5.19 -50.78
N GLU A 796 -7.09 4.58 -51.09
CA GLU A 796 -6.04 4.22 -50.12
C GLU A 796 -5.42 5.39 -49.34
N ASN A 797 -5.58 6.64 -49.80
CA ASN A 797 -5.06 7.84 -49.11
C ASN A 797 -6.17 8.82 -48.84
N ASN A 798 -7.02 8.53 -47.90
CA ASN A 798 -8.16 9.34 -47.50
C ASN A 798 -7.88 10.29 -46.31
N TYR A 799 -6.77 11.02 -46.40
CA TYR A 799 -6.39 12.03 -45.38
C TYR A 799 -6.52 13.43 -46.00
N TRP A 800 -7.27 14.28 -45.32
CA TRP A 800 -7.52 15.65 -45.69
C TRP A 800 -7.21 16.59 -44.54
N THR A 801 -6.71 17.76 -44.83
CA THR A 801 -6.39 18.77 -43.83
C THR A 801 -7.45 19.86 -43.81
N VAL A 802 -7.94 20.24 -42.66
CA VAL A 802 -8.93 21.31 -42.50
C VAL A 802 -8.26 22.65 -42.76
N LEU A 803 -8.70 23.40 -43.79
CA LEU A 803 -8.20 24.73 -44.11
C LEU A 803 -9.03 25.83 -43.50
N ASN A 804 -10.31 25.61 -43.31
CA ASN A 804 -11.22 26.57 -42.70
C ASN A 804 -12.37 25.83 -42.04
N SER A 805 -12.73 26.24 -40.83
CA SER A 805 -13.84 25.64 -40.07
C SER A 805 -14.95 26.68 -39.90
N GLY A 806 -16.14 26.38 -40.47
CA GLY A 806 -17.35 27.14 -40.26
C GLY A 806 -18.39 26.29 -39.55
N ASP A 807 -19.45 26.91 -39.01
CA ASP A 807 -20.45 26.21 -38.19
C ASP A 807 -21.26 25.15 -38.96
N GLU A 808 -21.40 25.30 -40.27
CA GLU A 808 -22.17 24.39 -41.14
C GLU A 808 -21.32 23.61 -42.13
N PHE A 809 -20.15 24.11 -42.54
CA PHE A 809 -19.32 23.53 -43.59
C PHE A 809 -17.83 23.67 -43.27
N LEU A 810 -17.05 22.64 -43.60
CA LEU A 810 -15.59 22.61 -43.51
C LEU A 810 -14.97 22.64 -44.88
N THR A 811 -13.97 23.48 -45.11
CA THR A 811 -13.15 23.44 -46.30
C THR A 811 -11.92 22.60 -46.02
N ILE A 812 -11.73 21.53 -46.76
CA ILE A 812 -10.67 20.56 -46.60
C ILE A 812 -9.81 20.46 -47.86
N GLU A 813 -8.51 20.17 -47.70
CA GLU A 813 -7.56 20.05 -48.82
C GLU A 813 -6.81 18.74 -48.74
N LYS A 814 -6.66 18.06 -49.86
CA LYS A 814 -5.87 16.83 -50.02
C LYS A 814 -4.58 17.14 -50.75
N TYR A 815 -3.43 16.83 -50.13
CA TYR A 815 -2.14 16.86 -50.79
C TYR A 815 -1.91 15.55 -51.57
N GLY A 816 -1.94 15.63 -52.87
CA GLY A 816 -1.56 14.53 -53.75
C GLY A 816 -0.04 14.38 -53.85
N GLY A 817 0.47 13.17 -53.57
CA GLY A 817 1.88 12.84 -53.79
C GLY A 817 2.23 12.94 -55.26
N GLY A 818 3.03 13.96 -55.64
CA GLY A 818 3.68 14.06 -56.92
C GLY A 818 2.86 14.79 -58.02
N GLY A 819 2.64 16.07 -57.87
CA GLY A 819 2.10 16.94 -58.92
C GLY A 819 1.25 18.10 -58.34
N ASN A 820 1.53 19.30 -58.79
CA ASN A 820 1.10 20.62 -58.29
C ASN A 820 -0.44 20.93 -58.36
N THR A 821 -1.34 20.01 -57.98
CA THR A 821 -2.78 20.26 -57.90
C THR A 821 -3.34 19.78 -56.59
N SER A 822 -3.60 20.72 -55.69
CA SER A 822 -4.36 20.47 -54.49
C SER A 822 -5.85 20.39 -54.81
N GLN A 823 -6.53 19.38 -54.33
CA GLN A 823 -7.97 19.24 -54.45
C GLN A 823 -8.63 19.79 -53.17
N LYS A 824 -9.48 20.82 -53.33
CA LYS A 824 -10.20 21.44 -52.21
C LYS A 824 -11.66 21.02 -52.30
N GLU A 825 -12.22 20.65 -51.19
CA GLU A 825 -13.64 20.22 -51.13
C GLU A 825 -14.31 20.89 -49.90
N VAL A 826 -15.56 21.21 -50.02
CA VAL A 826 -16.39 21.75 -48.92
C VAL A 826 -17.34 20.68 -48.47
N VAL A 827 -17.24 20.24 -47.24
CA VAL A 827 -17.98 19.12 -46.68
C VAL A 827 -18.69 19.49 -45.36
N GLN A 828 -19.78 18.77 -45.10
CA GLN A 828 -20.42 18.90 -43.78
C GLN A 828 -19.69 18.10 -42.70
N PRO A 829 -19.69 18.52 -41.45
CA PRO A 829 -19.03 17.82 -40.35
C PRO A 829 -19.49 16.37 -40.17
N MET A 830 -20.69 16.01 -40.60
CA MET A 830 -21.22 14.63 -40.53
C MET A 830 -20.59 13.66 -41.53
N ASP A 831 -19.90 14.13 -42.55
CA ASP A 831 -19.27 13.30 -43.58
C ASP A 831 -17.83 12.88 -43.22
N ILE A 832 -17.38 13.21 -42.01
CA ILE A 832 -16.02 12.99 -41.56
C ILE A 832 -15.94 11.79 -40.59
N CYS A 833 -15.11 10.81 -40.91
CA CYS A 833 -14.69 9.75 -39.98
C CYS A 833 -13.42 10.17 -39.20
N HIS A 834 -13.34 9.82 -37.93
CA HIS A 834 -12.13 10.07 -37.14
C HIS A 834 -10.92 9.24 -37.60
N ALA A 835 -9.83 9.90 -37.97
CA ALA A 835 -8.51 9.34 -37.90
C ALA A 835 -7.89 9.68 -36.50
N MET A 836 -7.37 8.68 -35.80
CA MET A 836 -6.54 8.95 -34.61
C MET A 836 -5.27 9.70 -35.04
N PRO A 837 -4.77 10.68 -34.27
CA PRO A 837 -3.53 11.35 -34.59
C PRO A 837 -2.39 10.33 -34.50
N MET A 838 -1.70 10.09 -35.60
CA MET A 838 -0.41 9.41 -35.60
C MET A 838 0.60 10.30 -34.85
N ALA A 839 1.22 9.76 -33.83
CA ALA A 839 2.36 10.38 -33.19
C ALA A 839 3.47 10.67 -34.22
N PRO A 840 4.16 11.81 -34.17
CA PRO A 840 5.21 12.11 -35.11
C PRO A 840 6.35 11.11 -34.96
N GLN A 841 6.69 10.43 -36.05
CA GLN A 841 7.89 9.60 -36.15
C GLN A 841 9.11 10.51 -36.09
N LEU A 842 9.78 10.53 -34.96
CA LEU A 842 11.13 11.05 -34.83
C LEU A 842 12.09 10.08 -35.54
N HIS A 843 12.45 10.38 -36.77
CA HIS A 843 13.63 9.81 -37.39
C HIS A 843 14.88 10.30 -36.63
N SER A 844 15.45 9.40 -35.84
CA SER A 844 16.82 9.57 -35.34
C SER A 844 17.79 8.83 -36.27
N PRO A 845 18.72 9.50 -36.92
CA PRO A 845 19.80 8.87 -37.68
C PRO A 845 21.01 8.68 -36.77
N TYR A 846 21.03 7.68 -35.91
CA TYR A 846 22.24 7.21 -35.21
C TYR A 846 21.95 5.89 -34.49
N VAL A 847 21.97 4.78 -35.22
CA VAL A 847 22.39 3.46 -34.72
C VAL A 847 22.77 2.59 -35.93
N GLU A 848 23.97 2.75 -36.43
CA GLU A 848 24.69 1.66 -37.08
C GLU A 848 26.16 1.78 -36.63
N ASN A 849 26.68 0.62 -36.20
CA ASN A 849 28.06 0.35 -35.77
C ASN A 849 28.30 0.35 -34.23
N MET A 850 27.91 -0.73 -33.61
CA MET A 850 28.62 -1.26 -32.43
C MET A 850 28.32 -2.74 -32.19
N PHE A 851 28.73 -3.61 -33.11
CA PHE A 851 28.94 -5.04 -32.86
C PHE A 851 30.06 -5.51 -33.78
N ASP A 852 31.27 -5.41 -33.25
CA ASP A 852 32.41 -6.26 -33.65
C ASP A 852 33.55 -6.00 -32.66
N GLN A 853 33.64 -6.84 -31.63
CA GLN A 853 34.92 -7.25 -31.04
C GLN A 853 34.77 -8.52 -30.16
N PRO A 854 35.78 -9.41 -30.14
CA PRO A 854 35.64 -10.78 -29.73
C PRO A 854 35.93 -11.04 -28.24
N LEU A 855 35.38 -12.14 -27.78
CA LEU A 855 35.59 -12.85 -26.53
C LEU A 855 37.07 -12.94 -26.09
N ILE A 856 37.33 -12.52 -24.82
CA ILE A 856 38.53 -12.91 -24.07
C ILE A 856 38.14 -13.76 -22.90
N GLN A 857 38.79 -14.91 -22.82
CA GLN A 857 38.64 -15.94 -21.81
C GLN A 857 39.22 -15.55 -20.44
N PRO A 858 38.88 -16.26 -19.35
CA PRO A 858 39.18 -15.89 -17.98
C PRO A 858 40.56 -16.35 -17.51
N TYR A 859 41.23 -15.54 -16.76
CA TYR A 859 42.39 -15.91 -15.94
C TYR A 859 42.09 -15.92 -14.44
N GLY A 860 42.73 -16.86 -13.81
CA GLY A 860 42.56 -17.50 -12.55
C GLY A 860 42.90 -16.66 -11.29
N ILE A 861 42.49 -17.29 -10.29
CA ILE A 861 42.68 -17.23 -8.83
C ILE A 861 43.96 -16.58 -8.32
N GLY A 862 43.82 -15.58 -7.47
CA GLY A 862 44.90 -15.09 -6.59
C GLY A 862 44.32 -14.54 -5.30
N SER A 863 44.67 -15.20 -4.22
CA SER A 863 44.31 -15.01 -2.82
C SER A 863 44.78 -13.69 -2.22
N GLY A 864 43.96 -13.08 -1.35
CA GLY A 864 44.38 -12.44 -0.13
C GLY A 864 44.56 -10.94 -0.13
N ALA A 865 43.62 -10.24 0.50
CA ALA A 865 43.89 -9.13 1.43
C ALA A 865 42.59 -8.65 2.08
N THR A 866 42.60 -8.69 3.39
CA THR A 866 41.57 -8.13 4.30
C THR A 866 41.63 -6.58 4.27
N PRO A 867 40.47 -5.88 4.34
CA PRO A 867 40.47 -4.42 4.54
C PRO A 867 40.56 -4.07 6.04
N PRO A 868 41.13 -2.90 6.37
CA PRO A 868 41.36 -2.48 7.74
C PRO A 868 40.10 -1.94 8.42
N PRO A 869 40.07 -1.95 9.76
CA PRO A 869 38.90 -1.52 10.52
C PRO A 869 38.77 0.01 10.60
N ILE A 870 37.54 0.48 10.50
CA ILE A 870 37.12 1.86 10.68
C ILE A 870 36.98 2.14 12.17
N ASN A 871 37.84 3.04 12.70
CA ASN A 871 37.75 3.60 14.04
C ASN A 871 36.66 4.66 14.12
N ILE A 872 35.65 4.43 14.95
CA ILE A 872 34.68 5.45 15.38
C ILE A 872 35.13 5.96 16.76
N ASN A 873 35.55 7.20 16.81
CA ASN A 873 35.83 7.90 18.05
C ASN A 873 34.53 8.40 18.69
N VAL A 874 34.14 7.80 19.82
CA VAL A 874 33.14 8.33 20.72
C VAL A 874 33.81 9.28 21.69
N VAL A 875 33.46 10.56 21.64
CA VAL A 875 33.86 11.54 22.63
C VAL A 875 32.87 11.50 23.78
N THR A 876 33.30 10.94 24.90
CA THR A 876 32.63 11.08 26.21
C THR A 876 33.18 12.32 26.91
N GLY A 877 32.32 13.29 27.19
CA GLY A 877 32.64 14.41 28.07
C GLY A 877 31.88 14.25 29.37
N ASN A 878 32.64 14.00 30.45
CA ASN A 878 32.18 13.93 31.83
C ASN A 878 32.31 15.29 32.50
N ASP A 879 31.52 15.44 33.58
CA ASP A 879 31.72 16.27 34.79
C ASP A 879 31.03 17.66 34.84
N ASN A 880 30.07 17.90 35.73
CA ASN A 880 30.19 18.10 37.16
C ASN A 880 28.89 18.53 37.82
N LYS A 881 28.60 17.84 38.91
CA LYS A 881 27.94 18.17 40.17
C LYS A 881 27.55 19.61 40.51
N VAL A 882 26.38 19.70 41.15
CA VAL A 882 25.99 20.35 42.44
C VAL A 882 24.49 20.63 42.32
N GLY A 883 23.53 20.22 43.10
CA GLY A 883 23.36 20.04 44.49
C GLY A 883 22.02 20.66 44.85
N SER A 884 21.27 19.97 45.72
CA SER A 884 20.20 20.42 46.59
C SER A 884 18.72 20.44 46.12
N GLU A 885 18.06 19.60 46.74
CA GLU A 885 16.68 19.33 47.23
C GLU A 885 15.73 20.54 47.45
N PRO A 886 14.49 20.23 47.96
CA PRO A 886 13.27 19.92 47.25
C PRO A 886 12.11 20.89 47.62
N ALA A 887 11.02 20.86 46.85
CA ALA A 887 9.75 21.40 47.42
C ALA A 887 8.52 20.79 46.72
N SER A 888 7.85 20.01 47.51
CA SER A 888 6.44 20.02 47.93
C SER A 888 5.35 19.95 46.87
N ALA A 889 4.58 18.90 47.03
CA ALA A 889 3.25 18.64 46.46
C ALA A 889 2.19 19.67 46.92
N PRO A 890 1.10 19.78 46.25
CA PRO A 890 -0.20 19.98 46.91
C PRO A 890 -1.28 18.95 46.52
N LYS A 891 -1.73 18.33 47.55
CA LYS A 891 -3.07 18.19 48.10
C LYS A 891 -4.26 17.84 47.19
N LYS A 892 -4.81 16.69 47.59
CA LYS A 892 -6.15 16.14 47.31
C LYS A 892 -7.28 17.07 47.71
N VAL A 893 -8.37 17.07 46.94
CA VAL A 893 -9.77 17.31 47.36
C VAL A 893 -10.60 16.47 46.38
N GLY A 894 -11.56 15.61 46.68
CA GLY A 894 -12.31 15.27 47.89
C GLY A 894 -13.44 14.38 47.35
N MET A 895 -13.65 13.28 48.03
CA MET A 895 -14.78 12.34 47.80
C MET A 895 -16.13 13.00 47.94
N ILE A 896 -17.13 12.50 47.20
CA ILE A 896 -18.49 12.34 47.67
C ILE A 896 -18.98 10.92 47.28
N GLN A 897 -19.40 10.22 48.32
CA GLN A 897 -20.04 8.92 48.35
C GLN A 897 -21.53 9.03 48.07
N GLY A 898 -22.12 7.87 47.66
CA GLY A 898 -23.52 7.48 47.89
C GLY A 898 -24.13 6.89 46.63
N GLY A 899 -24.71 5.75 46.56
CA GLY A 899 -25.23 4.80 47.52
C GLY A 899 -25.77 3.60 46.74
N SER A 900 -25.81 2.52 47.40
CA SER A 900 -26.29 1.15 47.08
C SER A 900 -27.76 1.05 46.67
N ALA A 901 -28.09 0.01 45.83
CA ALA A 901 -29.13 -1.01 46.09
C ALA A 901 -29.27 -1.95 44.90
N ASP A 902 -28.98 -3.20 45.18
CA ASP A 902 -29.76 -4.45 45.06
C ASP A 902 -30.95 -4.45 44.09
N THR A 903 -31.02 -5.45 43.22
CA THR A 903 -31.88 -6.64 43.29
C THR A 903 -31.89 -7.49 42.01
N SER A 904 -31.48 -8.75 42.20
CA SER A 904 -32.14 -10.04 41.82
C SER A 904 -32.61 -10.34 40.38
N LEU A 905 -32.08 -11.46 39.95
CA LEU A 905 -32.54 -12.44 38.91
C LEU A 905 -34.04 -12.73 38.92
N PRO A 906 -34.64 -13.30 37.84
CA PRO A 906 -34.84 -14.73 37.87
C PRO A 906 -34.58 -15.52 36.59
N VAL A 907 -34.23 -16.76 36.83
CA VAL A 907 -34.19 -17.98 36.04
C VAL A 907 -35.58 -18.33 35.48
N VAL A 908 -35.66 -18.82 34.22
CA VAL A 908 -36.69 -19.79 33.80
C VAL A 908 -36.11 -20.81 32.84
N THR A 909 -36.19 -22.02 33.28
CA THR A 909 -35.97 -23.34 32.66
C THR A 909 -37.09 -23.76 31.71
N THR A 910 -36.77 -24.79 30.92
CA THR A 910 -37.58 -25.96 30.41
C THR A 910 -37.71 -25.99 28.88
N THR A 911 -37.63 -27.06 28.21
CA THR A 911 -37.51 -28.54 28.26
C THR A 911 -37.69 -29.14 26.86
N GLN A 912 -36.84 -30.12 26.53
CA GLN A 912 -37.09 -31.39 25.79
C GLN A 912 -38.01 -31.43 24.55
N LYS A 913 -37.63 -32.15 23.48
CA LYS A 913 -37.65 -33.61 23.26
C LYS A 913 -37.36 -34.01 21.81
N GLN A 914 -36.52 -34.99 21.60
CA GLN A 914 -36.71 -36.31 20.94
C GLN A 914 -37.09 -36.31 19.43
N GLN A 915 -36.61 -37.16 18.53
CA GLN A 915 -36.06 -38.54 18.52
C GLN A 915 -35.86 -39.01 17.08
N GLN A 916 -34.84 -39.85 16.86
CA GLN A 916 -34.83 -41.10 16.06
C GLN A 916 -34.90 -41.00 14.52
N GLN A 917 -34.25 -41.79 13.69
CA GLN A 917 -33.59 -43.14 13.75
C GLN A 917 -32.88 -43.40 12.42
N GLN A 918 -31.76 -44.11 12.50
CA GLN A 918 -31.32 -45.34 11.80
C GLN A 918 -31.35 -45.43 10.26
N GLN A 919 -30.34 -45.95 9.62
CA GLN A 919 -29.77 -47.31 9.32
C GLN A 919 -28.94 -47.18 8.06
N GLU A 920 -27.93 -47.77 7.71
CA GLU A 920 -27.18 -49.05 7.86
C GLU A 920 -26.15 -49.14 6.74
N GLN A 921 -25.10 -49.88 7.03
CA GLN A 921 -23.92 -50.22 6.22
C GLN A 921 -24.23 -51.11 4.99
N PRO A 922 -23.23 -51.46 4.07
CA PRO A 922 -22.11 -52.33 4.45
C PRO A 922 -20.80 -52.13 3.68
N ILE A 923 -19.78 -52.76 4.25
CA ILE A 923 -18.39 -53.00 3.90
C ILE A 923 -18.23 -53.80 2.60
N PRO A 924 -17.09 -53.71 1.85
CA PRO A 924 -16.10 -54.78 1.88
C PRO A 924 -14.62 -54.37 1.91
N THR A 925 -13.85 -55.24 2.49
CA THR A 925 -12.41 -55.36 2.66
C THR A 925 -11.62 -55.73 1.37
N PRO A 926 -10.30 -56.03 1.44
CA PRO A 926 -9.14 -55.19 1.57
C PRO A 926 -8.10 -55.50 0.48
N GLU A 927 -7.11 -54.65 0.29
CA GLU A 927 -5.80 -55.09 -0.20
C GLU A 927 -4.68 -54.17 0.31
N SER A 928 -3.69 -54.85 0.83
CA SER A 928 -2.46 -54.42 1.45
C SER A 928 -1.53 -53.67 0.50
N LYS A 929 -1.00 -52.55 0.95
CA LYS A 929 0.34 -52.07 0.64
C LYS A 929 0.87 -51.22 1.78
N GLU A 930 2.06 -51.55 2.21
CA GLU A 930 2.86 -50.87 3.22
C GLU A 930 2.86 -49.37 3.03
N LYS A 931 2.18 -48.67 3.92
CA LYS A 931 2.34 -47.22 4.10
C LYS A 931 3.48 -47.00 5.09
N SER A 932 4.42 -46.15 4.74
CA SER A 932 5.47 -45.72 5.65
C SER A 932 4.85 -45.17 6.94
N PHE A 933 5.46 -45.44 8.06
CA PHE A 933 5.08 -45.00 9.41
C PHE A 933 4.67 -43.52 9.48
N TRP A 934 5.33 -42.69 8.71
CA TRP A 934 5.13 -41.22 8.66
C TRP A 934 3.89 -40.75 7.89
N GLY A 935 3.46 -41.46 6.90
CA GLY A 935 2.24 -41.17 6.16
C GLY A 935 0.99 -41.30 7.01
N GLY A 936 0.95 -42.22 7.97
CA GLY A 936 -0.16 -42.43 8.90
C GLY A 936 -0.30 -41.34 9.93
N ILE A 937 0.80 -40.73 10.40
CA ILE A 937 0.76 -39.63 11.40
C ILE A 937 0.30 -38.33 10.75
N LEU A 938 0.69 -38.05 9.52
CA LEU A 938 0.25 -36.88 8.79
C LEU A 938 -1.20 -36.97 8.34
N GLU A 939 -1.65 -38.15 7.92
CA GLU A 939 -3.07 -38.38 7.62
C GLU A 939 -3.95 -38.30 8.89
N GLY A 940 -3.44 -38.79 10.02
CA GLY A 940 -4.11 -38.67 11.31
C GLY A 940 -4.22 -37.25 11.83
N ALA A 941 -3.17 -36.46 11.68
CA ALA A 941 -3.16 -35.04 12.06
C ALA A 941 -4.12 -34.22 11.18
N GLY A 942 -4.20 -34.52 9.88
CA GLY A 942 -5.14 -33.90 8.96
C GLY A 942 -6.60 -34.12 9.34
N ASN A 943 -6.96 -35.35 9.75
CA ASN A 943 -8.33 -35.68 10.14
C ASN A 943 -8.76 -35.09 11.51
N ILE A 944 -7.80 -34.68 12.33
CA ILE A 944 -8.09 -34.14 13.66
C ILE A 944 -8.54 -32.66 13.58
N PHE A 945 -8.06 -31.92 12.59
CA PHE A 945 -8.47 -30.52 12.41
C PHE A 945 -9.86 -30.32 11.78
N VAL A 946 -10.43 -31.36 11.12
CA VAL A 946 -11.68 -31.25 10.34
C VAL A 946 -12.94 -31.53 11.16
N LYS A 947 -12.86 -32.07 12.37
CA LYS A 947 -14.06 -32.53 13.09
C LYS A 947 -14.64 -31.60 14.16
N LYS A 948 -14.43 -30.29 14.11
CA LYS A 948 -15.16 -29.38 15.01
C LYS A 948 -15.32 -27.97 14.47
N THR A 949 -16.16 -27.80 13.51
CA THR A 949 -16.98 -26.57 13.34
C THR A 949 -18.27 -27.00 12.64
N GLY A 950 -19.24 -27.33 13.41
CA GLY A 950 -20.63 -27.51 13.06
C GLY A 950 -21.46 -27.18 14.26
#